data_387602264febae3b27711faa34f61dc5
#
_entry.id   387602264febae3b27711faa34f61dc5
#
_cell.length_a   1.000
_cell.length_b   1.000
_cell.length_c   1.000
_cell.angle_alpha   90.00
_cell.angle_beta   90.00
_cell.angle_gamma   90.00
#
_symmetry.space_group_name_H-M   'P 1'
#
loop_
_entity.id
_entity.type
_entity.pdbx_description
1 polymer ?
#
loop_
_entity_poly.entity_id
_entity_poly.type
_entity_poly.pdbx_seq_one_letter_code
_entity_poly.pdbx_strand_id
1 'polypeptide(L)'
;MTTLRTPVLQTTGFPSRAGRAGAALPPRLAALAAVALSLAATGVGRAQMAGAAAPSPDPRVGLRAGWMNAAEASWNLKLVSTTPPPAQFMNGNEPGDFNFINSDLAFTGKYVVQGNFSGIQIWDISQPAHPVLAGSLVCPGAQNDVSVYRNLLFVSVEANSGRLDCGTQGVHDSVSADRMRGVRILDITDVAHPRVVANVQTCRGSHTHTLVTSPSDTADVFIYVSGSAPVRSPSELAGCSGLRPDQDPKSEQFRIEVIRVPLAHPEQAQVVTKPAILSGLAHAETHPEAPEDIAAAARVADSARAKGAFVVKVFGLDQVAGPQFTGRMLDSMVKLRGGTGAPTAADSAMLRDSLQPMVDRMFNGPTLPGGVRPGPVQCHDITAYPAIGLAGGACAGYGLVLDIRDPANPRRVAAVADPNFSYWHSATFSNDGRKILFTDEWGGGLQPRCRSFDRKEWGADALFTLADTTLTFQSYYKMPAPQTANENCVAHNGSLVPVPGRDIMAQGWYQGGISVFDWTDPAHPREIAFFDRGPMDSTKLEGAGSWSAYWYNGHIVSSEIARGLDILDLQPSALLSQNEIDAARLVHVDQLNVQDQQRIVWPAAFVVARAYCDQLERGNGLAAARLRAVRSALASAERQSGRRRQDSLTRLATQLDGDASSAADQARVKLLAWEVRELAGATH
;
A
#
# COMPACT_ATOMS: atom_id res chain seq x y z
N MET A 1 16.15 -18.72 -44.63
CA MET A 1 17.38 -18.87 -45.44
C MET A 1 18.11 -17.53 -45.28
N THR A 2 19.15 -17.38 -44.55
CA THR A 2 20.49 -17.94 -44.58
C THR A 2 21.13 -17.78 -43.21
N THR A 3 21.64 -18.86 -42.70
CA THR A 3 22.46 -19.03 -41.50
C THR A 3 23.85 -18.43 -41.64
N LEU A 4 24.43 -17.86 -40.59
CA LEU A 4 25.89 -17.84 -40.40
C LEU A 4 26.24 -18.13 -38.95
N ARG A 5 27.10 -19.14 -38.81
CA ARG A 5 27.59 -19.75 -37.58
C ARG A 5 28.85 -19.06 -37.06
N THR A 6 29.01 -19.18 -35.75
CA THR A 6 30.18 -19.06 -34.85
C THR A 6 31.57 -19.35 -35.46
N PRO A 7 32.69 -18.94 -34.76
CA PRO A 7 33.51 -20.03 -34.22
C PRO A 7 33.91 -19.92 -32.75
N VAL A 8 33.99 -21.11 -32.19
CA VAL A 8 34.55 -21.56 -30.91
C VAL A 8 36.09 -21.50 -31.00
N LEU A 9 36.77 -21.22 -29.91
CA LEU A 9 38.17 -21.62 -29.69
C LEU A 9 38.32 -22.18 -28.26
N GLN A 10 38.88 -23.40 -28.28
CA GLN A 10 39.16 -24.27 -27.13
C GLN A 10 40.58 -24.09 -26.61
N THR A 11 40.69 -24.27 -25.29
CA THR A 11 41.59 -25.14 -24.48
C THR A 11 43.10 -24.98 -24.50
N THR A 12 43.66 -25.08 -23.30
CA THR A 12 44.74 -25.99 -22.81
C THR A 12 45.08 -25.52 -21.38
N GLY A 13 45.24 -26.26 -20.27
CA GLY A 13 45.67 -27.62 -20.07
C GLY A 13 46.62 -27.63 -18.85
N PHE A 14 46.37 -28.45 -17.88
CA PHE A 14 47.06 -28.71 -16.60
C PHE A 14 48.59 -28.86 -16.66
N PRO A 15 49.38 -28.94 -15.50
CA PRO A 15 49.25 -30.06 -14.55
C PRO A 15 49.49 -29.79 -13.04
N SER A 16 49.07 -30.79 -12.29
CA SER A 16 49.24 -31.10 -10.87
C SER A 16 50.68 -31.28 -10.37
N ARG A 17 50.93 -31.04 -9.10
CA ARG A 17 51.87 -31.88 -8.28
C ARG A 17 51.51 -31.88 -6.79
N ALA A 18 51.44 -33.07 -6.25
CA ALA A 18 51.30 -33.41 -4.87
C ALA A 18 52.63 -33.31 -4.09
N GLY A 19 52.55 -33.10 -2.77
CA GLY A 19 53.68 -33.22 -1.84
C GLY A 19 53.19 -33.36 -0.43
N ARG A 20 53.29 -34.60 0.09
CA ARG A 20 53.13 -34.97 1.48
C ARG A 20 54.35 -34.56 2.31
N ALA A 21 54.13 -34.09 3.54
CA ALA A 21 55.02 -34.38 4.68
C ALA A 21 54.27 -34.15 5.99
N GLY A 22 54.17 -35.20 6.80
CA GLY A 22 53.67 -35.16 8.15
C GLY A 22 54.76 -34.78 9.15
N ALA A 23 54.33 -34.18 10.27
CA ALA A 23 55.15 -34.07 11.46
C ALA A 23 54.24 -34.20 12.69
N ALA A 24 54.55 -35.16 13.52
CA ALA A 24 53.89 -35.45 14.81
C ALA A 24 54.33 -34.44 15.88
N LEU A 25 53.42 -34.05 16.73
CA LEU A 25 53.66 -33.29 17.97
C LEU A 25 53.33 -34.18 19.23
N PRO A 26 54.13 -34.07 20.30
CA PRO A 26 54.01 -34.91 21.48
C PRO A 26 52.92 -34.45 22.46
N PRO A 27 52.51 -35.38 23.38
CA PRO A 27 51.40 -35.11 24.28
C PRO A 27 51.85 -34.48 25.60
N ARG A 28 51.41 -33.30 25.92
CA ARG A 28 51.31 -32.74 27.27
C ARG A 28 50.59 -31.40 27.19
N LEU A 29 49.31 -31.42 27.65
CA LEU A 29 48.55 -30.27 28.21
C LEU A 29 47.04 -30.63 28.21
N ALA A 30 46.71 -31.64 28.98
CA ALA A 30 45.32 -32.00 29.29
C ALA A 30 45.13 -31.83 30.80
N ALA A 31 45.00 -30.62 31.29
CA ALA A 31 44.60 -30.35 32.70
C ALA A 31 44.28 -28.87 32.98
N LEU A 32 43.62 -28.13 32.07
CA LEU A 32 43.13 -26.76 32.37
C LEU A 32 41.83 -26.39 31.63
N ALA A 33 41.07 -27.38 31.17
CA ALA A 33 39.81 -27.16 30.44
C ALA A 33 38.52 -27.50 31.25
N ALA A 34 38.61 -27.75 32.55
CA ALA A 34 37.48 -28.19 33.34
C ALA A 34 36.91 -27.17 34.36
N VAL A 35 37.41 -25.92 34.39
CA VAL A 35 36.88 -24.85 35.29
C VAL A 35 36.22 -23.70 34.55
N ALA A 36 36.23 -23.67 33.19
CA ALA A 36 35.62 -22.59 32.39
C ALA A 36 34.20 -22.90 31.90
N LEU A 37 33.60 -24.07 32.22
CA LEU A 37 32.28 -24.46 31.73
C LEU A 37 31.11 -24.27 32.71
N SER A 38 31.36 -23.74 33.93
CA SER A 38 30.30 -23.57 34.95
C SER A 38 29.86 -22.10 35.16
N LEU A 39 30.33 -21.16 34.34
CA LEU A 39 29.92 -19.75 34.42
C LEU A 39 29.27 -19.20 33.15
N ALA A 40 28.96 -20.06 32.17
CA ALA A 40 28.31 -19.69 30.91
C ALA A 40 26.77 -19.85 30.89
N ALA A 41 26.14 -20.21 32.02
CA ALA A 41 24.71 -20.50 32.07
C ALA A 41 23.83 -19.39 32.68
N THR A 42 24.39 -18.20 32.99
CA THR A 42 23.60 -17.05 33.51
C THR A 42 23.75 -15.78 32.70
N GLY A 43 24.28 -15.88 31.48
CA GLY A 43 24.55 -14.74 30.58
C GLY A 43 23.63 -14.58 29.39
N VAL A 44 22.49 -15.28 29.27
CA VAL A 44 21.59 -15.22 28.11
C VAL A 44 20.59 -14.05 28.18
N GLY A 45 20.69 -13.16 29.18
CA GLY A 45 19.73 -12.06 29.37
C GLY A 45 20.20 -10.66 28.99
N ARG A 46 21.42 -10.44 28.47
CA ARG A 46 21.94 -9.07 28.26
C ARG A 46 22.62 -8.75 26.92
N ALA A 47 22.65 -9.67 25.97
CA ALA A 47 23.38 -9.43 24.71
C ALA A 47 22.50 -8.89 23.55
N GLN A 48 21.26 -8.48 23.81
CA GLN A 48 20.31 -8.09 22.74
C GLN A 48 19.85 -6.63 22.81
N MET A 49 20.57 -5.75 23.48
CA MET A 49 20.25 -4.31 23.53
C MET A 49 21.17 -3.41 22.66
N ALA A 50 21.90 -3.97 21.74
CA ALA A 50 22.70 -3.20 20.79
C ALA A 50 21.94 -3.12 19.47
N GLY A 51 21.05 -2.11 19.29
CA GLY A 51 20.28 -1.98 18.05
C GLY A 51 19.13 -0.99 18.07
N ALA A 52 19.23 0.08 18.89
CA ALA A 52 18.20 1.13 18.87
C ALA A 52 18.31 2.10 17.68
N ALA A 53 19.39 2.03 16.91
CA ALA A 53 19.60 2.83 15.71
C ALA A 53 19.44 1.97 14.46
N ALA A 54 18.90 2.57 13.38
CA ALA A 54 18.90 1.94 12.07
C ALA A 54 20.36 1.64 11.64
N PRO A 55 20.57 0.59 10.81
CA PRO A 55 21.90 0.27 10.30
C PRO A 55 22.52 1.47 9.56
N SER A 56 23.81 1.70 9.77
CA SER A 56 24.57 2.73 9.07
C SER A 56 25.94 2.17 8.67
N PRO A 57 26.30 2.12 7.38
CA PRO A 57 25.47 2.57 6.24
C PRO A 57 24.18 1.75 6.10
N ASP A 58 23.18 2.35 5.45
CA ASP A 58 21.91 1.65 5.19
C ASP A 58 22.12 0.51 4.19
N PRO A 59 21.80 -0.75 4.54
CA PRO A 59 22.08 -1.91 3.69
C PRO A 59 21.19 -2.01 2.44
N ARG A 60 20.13 -1.18 2.34
CA ARG A 60 19.28 -1.10 1.15
C ARG A 60 19.96 -0.40 -0.03
N VAL A 61 20.97 0.43 0.27
CA VAL A 61 21.65 1.21 -0.78
C VAL A 61 22.51 0.34 -1.67
N GLY A 62 22.20 0.30 -2.96
CA GLY A 62 23.00 -0.40 -3.97
C GLY A 62 22.83 -1.92 -3.97
N LEU A 63 21.67 -2.42 -3.60
CA LEU A 63 21.32 -3.83 -3.71
C LEU A 63 21.46 -4.31 -5.16
N ARG A 64 21.93 -5.53 -5.35
CA ARG A 64 22.06 -6.16 -6.68
C ARG A 64 20.68 -6.44 -7.27
N ALA A 65 20.48 -6.01 -8.51
CA ALA A 65 19.27 -6.23 -9.28
C ALA A 65 19.00 -7.71 -9.58
N GLY A 66 17.74 -8.03 -9.82
CA GLY A 66 17.27 -9.33 -10.28
C GLY A 66 15.78 -9.53 -10.05
N TRP A 67 15.19 -10.44 -10.83
CA TRP A 67 13.79 -10.80 -10.63
C TRP A 67 13.62 -11.60 -9.32
N MET A 68 13.73 -12.94 -9.35
CA MET A 68 13.59 -13.80 -8.18
C MET A 68 14.91 -14.02 -7.42
N ASN A 69 15.99 -13.38 -7.84
CA ASN A 69 17.33 -13.53 -7.28
C ASN A 69 18.00 -12.18 -6.96
N ALA A 70 17.23 -11.13 -6.84
CA ALA A 70 17.74 -9.84 -6.35
C ALA A 70 18.43 -10.01 -4.97
N ALA A 71 19.35 -9.13 -4.63
CA ALA A 71 19.86 -9.06 -3.27
C ALA A 71 18.78 -8.51 -2.33
N GLU A 72 18.81 -8.91 -1.07
CA GLU A 72 17.84 -8.52 -0.05
C GLU A 72 18.51 -7.84 1.13
N ALA A 73 17.80 -6.89 1.73
CA ALA A 73 18.17 -6.25 2.98
C ALA A 73 16.98 -6.25 3.95
N SER A 74 17.25 -6.52 5.21
CA SER A 74 16.21 -6.48 6.24
C SER A 74 16.78 -5.99 7.58
N TRP A 75 15.92 -5.35 8.36
CA TRP A 75 16.22 -4.94 9.72
C TRP A 75 14.96 -5.06 10.57
N ASN A 76 15.02 -5.84 11.65
CA ASN A 76 13.90 -6.13 12.55
C ASN A 76 12.65 -6.71 11.84
N LEU A 77 12.80 -7.16 10.61
CA LEU A 77 11.77 -7.81 9.79
C LEU A 77 12.40 -9.03 9.10
N LYS A 78 11.68 -10.13 9.05
CA LYS A 78 12.15 -11.39 8.47
C LYS A 78 11.18 -11.83 7.37
N LEU A 79 11.67 -12.05 6.17
CA LEU A 79 10.93 -12.73 5.10
C LEU A 79 10.70 -14.19 5.51
N VAL A 80 9.43 -14.62 5.50
CA VAL A 80 9.00 -16.00 5.77
C VAL A 80 8.88 -16.77 4.47
N SER A 81 8.23 -16.16 3.47
CA SER A 81 8.07 -16.77 2.14
C SER A 81 7.86 -15.71 1.06
N THR A 82 8.24 -16.08 -0.17
CA THR A 82 7.84 -15.43 -1.42
C THR A 82 7.18 -16.49 -2.29
N THR A 83 5.95 -16.24 -2.72
CA THR A 83 5.19 -17.18 -3.56
C THR A 83 4.92 -16.54 -4.91
N PRO A 84 5.57 -17.04 -5.99
CA PRO A 84 5.40 -16.45 -7.34
C PRO A 84 3.97 -16.56 -7.85
N PRO A 85 3.52 -15.65 -8.73
CA PRO A 85 2.23 -15.75 -9.37
C PRO A 85 2.11 -17.03 -10.22
N PRO A 86 0.92 -17.62 -10.36
CA PRO A 86 0.69 -18.72 -11.30
C PRO A 86 0.91 -18.26 -12.75
N ALA A 87 1.23 -19.20 -13.64
CA ALA A 87 1.61 -18.90 -15.03
C ALA A 87 0.57 -18.07 -15.82
N GLN A 88 -0.72 -18.18 -15.50
CA GLN A 88 -1.79 -17.40 -16.13
C GLN A 88 -1.87 -15.94 -15.64
N PHE A 89 -1.12 -15.60 -14.59
CA PHE A 89 -1.08 -14.27 -13.98
C PHE A 89 0.31 -13.63 -14.06
N MET A 90 1.15 -14.11 -14.96
CA MET A 90 2.48 -13.54 -15.19
C MET A 90 2.91 -13.70 -16.65
N ASN A 91 3.74 -12.78 -17.13
CA ASN A 91 4.47 -12.94 -18.35
C ASN A 91 5.91 -13.38 -18.02
N GLY A 92 6.22 -14.67 -18.19
CA GLY A 92 7.53 -15.22 -17.83
C GLY A 92 8.71 -14.65 -18.65
N ASN A 93 8.44 -14.02 -19.80
CA ASN A 93 9.45 -13.34 -20.61
C ASN A 93 9.66 -11.87 -20.23
N GLU A 94 8.66 -11.26 -19.57
CA GLU A 94 8.67 -9.86 -19.17
C GLU A 94 7.92 -9.73 -17.82
N PRO A 95 8.58 -10.05 -16.70
CA PRO A 95 7.90 -10.10 -15.38
C PRO A 95 7.25 -8.82 -14.92
N GLY A 96 7.67 -7.64 -15.42
CA GLY A 96 7.07 -6.34 -15.18
C GLY A 96 5.96 -5.95 -16.17
N ASP A 97 5.45 -6.89 -16.98
CA ASP A 97 4.36 -6.63 -17.94
C ASP A 97 3.09 -6.17 -17.22
N PHE A 98 2.67 -4.96 -17.52
CA PHE A 98 1.51 -4.29 -16.91
C PHE A 98 0.18 -5.03 -17.06
N ASN A 99 0.06 -5.97 -18.00
CA ASN A 99 -1.15 -6.78 -18.12
C ASN A 99 -1.24 -7.88 -17.06
N PHE A 100 -0.16 -8.13 -16.32
CA PHE A 100 -0.04 -9.25 -15.38
C PHE A 100 0.46 -8.84 -13.98
N ILE A 101 0.64 -7.56 -13.70
CA ILE A 101 1.11 -7.12 -12.39
C ILE A 101 0.04 -7.38 -11.32
N ASN A 102 0.51 -7.71 -10.09
CA ASN A 102 -0.35 -7.85 -8.93
C ASN A 102 -0.70 -6.48 -8.37
N SER A 103 -1.89 -6.37 -7.79
CA SER A 103 -2.39 -5.17 -7.13
C SER A 103 -2.67 -5.45 -5.64
N ASP A 104 -3.78 -4.96 -5.11
CA ASP A 104 -4.05 -4.94 -3.68
C ASP A 104 -4.55 -6.28 -3.10
N LEU A 105 -4.71 -6.33 -1.78
CA LEU A 105 -5.05 -7.50 -0.98
C LEU A 105 -6.32 -7.29 -0.16
N ALA A 106 -7.12 -8.37 -0.06
CA ALA A 106 -8.19 -8.51 0.93
C ALA A 106 -8.07 -9.87 1.62
N PHE A 107 -8.58 -9.98 2.85
CA PHE A 107 -8.36 -11.16 3.67
C PHE A 107 -9.67 -11.74 4.19
N THR A 108 -9.79 -13.07 4.19
CA THR A 108 -10.93 -13.78 4.78
C THR A 108 -10.53 -15.14 5.35
N GLY A 109 -10.62 -15.28 6.69
CA GLY A 109 -10.19 -16.48 7.42
C GLY A 109 -8.72 -16.80 7.17
N LYS A 110 -8.45 -17.93 6.54
CA LYS A 110 -7.09 -18.35 6.16
C LYS A 110 -6.68 -17.94 4.74
N TYR A 111 -7.50 -17.17 4.04
CA TYR A 111 -7.28 -16.83 2.65
C TYR A 111 -6.89 -15.35 2.47
N VAL A 112 -5.99 -15.13 1.52
CA VAL A 112 -5.66 -13.82 0.95
C VAL A 112 -6.17 -13.79 -0.48
N VAL A 113 -7.01 -12.82 -0.80
CA VAL A 113 -7.37 -12.49 -2.17
C VAL A 113 -6.42 -11.42 -2.66
N GLN A 114 -5.72 -11.69 -3.75
CA GLN A 114 -4.80 -10.78 -4.41
C GLN A 114 -5.35 -10.39 -5.77
N GLY A 115 -5.51 -9.09 -5.98
CA GLY A 115 -5.82 -8.54 -7.29
C GLY A 115 -4.65 -8.71 -8.26
N ASN A 116 -4.97 -8.81 -9.53
CA ASN A 116 -3.99 -8.85 -10.62
C ASN A 116 -4.64 -8.22 -11.86
N PHE A 117 -3.87 -7.55 -12.70
CA PHE A 117 -4.42 -6.88 -13.89
C PHE A 117 -5.13 -7.85 -14.86
N SER A 118 -4.81 -9.15 -14.80
CA SER A 118 -5.50 -10.21 -15.53
C SER A 118 -6.69 -10.85 -14.78
N GLY A 119 -6.91 -10.51 -13.49
CA GLY A 119 -8.00 -11.10 -12.69
C GLY A 119 -7.69 -11.13 -11.19
N ILE A 120 -7.99 -12.25 -10.52
CA ILE A 120 -7.78 -12.44 -9.09
C ILE A 120 -7.15 -13.79 -8.78
N GLN A 121 -6.39 -13.82 -7.67
CA GLN A 121 -5.78 -15.01 -7.09
C GLN A 121 -6.23 -15.15 -5.64
N ILE A 122 -6.53 -16.37 -5.17
CA ILE A 122 -6.89 -16.64 -3.76
C ILE A 122 -5.89 -17.63 -3.20
N TRP A 123 -5.16 -17.19 -2.20
CA TRP A 123 -4.08 -17.95 -1.57
C TRP A 123 -4.49 -18.45 -0.20
N ASP A 124 -4.31 -19.74 0.09
CA ASP A 124 -4.37 -20.31 1.43
C ASP A 124 -3.03 -20.04 2.14
N ILE A 125 -3.07 -19.21 3.18
CA ILE A 125 -1.91 -18.83 4.00
C ILE A 125 -1.94 -19.47 5.38
N SER A 126 -2.71 -20.55 5.60
CA SER A 126 -2.72 -21.28 6.88
C SER A 126 -1.34 -21.79 7.27
N GLN A 127 -0.45 -21.96 6.30
CA GLN A 127 0.98 -22.20 6.50
C GLN A 127 1.77 -21.05 5.85
N PRO A 128 2.10 -20.01 6.61
CA PRO A 128 2.73 -18.80 6.06
C PRO A 128 4.06 -19.04 5.32
N ALA A 129 4.79 -20.10 5.67
CA ALA A 129 6.01 -20.49 4.95
C ALA A 129 5.75 -21.16 3.60
N HIS A 130 4.52 -21.59 3.32
CA HIS A 130 4.13 -22.34 2.12
C HIS A 130 2.71 -21.98 1.67
N PRO A 131 2.43 -20.74 1.25
CA PRO A 131 1.15 -20.37 0.69
C PRO A 131 0.80 -21.23 -0.53
N VAL A 132 -0.47 -21.60 -0.65
CA VAL A 132 -0.96 -22.46 -1.74
C VAL A 132 -2.09 -21.74 -2.48
N LEU A 133 -2.07 -21.75 -3.81
CA LEU A 133 -3.18 -21.23 -4.61
C LEU A 133 -4.42 -22.08 -4.36
N ALA A 134 -5.45 -21.49 -3.76
CA ALA A 134 -6.72 -22.14 -3.44
C ALA A 134 -7.77 -21.91 -4.54
N GLY A 135 -7.68 -20.81 -5.26
CA GLY A 135 -8.59 -20.48 -6.36
C GLY A 135 -8.08 -19.30 -7.17
N SER A 136 -8.68 -19.10 -8.34
CA SER A 136 -8.38 -17.93 -9.17
C SER A 136 -9.47 -17.72 -10.23
N LEU A 137 -9.52 -16.49 -10.77
CA LEU A 137 -10.38 -16.17 -11.90
C LEU A 137 -9.64 -15.22 -12.84
N VAL A 138 -9.40 -15.65 -14.09
CA VAL A 138 -8.89 -14.76 -15.14
C VAL A 138 -10.05 -13.91 -15.63
N CYS A 139 -9.95 -12.61 -15.42
CA CYS A 139 -10.98 -11.63 -15.75
C CYS A 139 -10.38 -10.22 -15.83
N PRO A 140 -9.75 -9.84 -16.96
CA PRO A 140 -9.04 -8.58 -17.08
C PRO A 140 -9.91 -7.37 -16.79
N GLY A 141 -9.44 -6.46 -15.93
CA GLY A 141 -10.19 -5.28 -15.50
C GLY A 141 -9.34 -4.04 -15.18
N ALA A 142 -8.06 -4.05 -15.48
CA ALA A 142 -6.98 -3.24 -14.97
C ALA A 142 -6.59 -3.68 -13.55
N GLN A 143 -6.52 -2.80 -12.54
CA GLN A 143 -6.00 -3.17 -11.21
C GLN A 143 -6.73 -4.34 -10.56
N ASN A 144 -8.03 -4.49 -10.81
CA ASN A 144 -8.84 -5.49 -10.09
C ASN A 144 -8.66 -5.39 -8.57
N ASP A 145 -8.67 -4.16 -8.03
CA ASP A 145 -8.67 -3.92 -6.59
C ASP A 145 -9.80 -4.70 -5.90
N VAL A 146 -9.53 -5.25 -4.71
CA VAL A 146 -10.35 -6.28 -4.09
C VAL A 146 -10.80 -5.91 -2.68
N SER A 147 -12.06 -6.26 -2.33
CA SER A 147 -12.53 -6.30 -0.94
C SER A 147 -13.47 -7.46 -0.71
N VAL A 148 -13.58 -7.92 0.54
CA VAL A 148 -14.39 -9.08 0.92
C VAL A 148 -15.41 -8.72 2.01
N TYR A 149 -16.61 -9.29 1.92
CA TYR A 149 -17.58 -9.26 2.99
C TYR A 149 -18.36 -10.58 3.03
N ARG A 150 -18.22 -11.31 4.14
CA ARG A 150 -18.76 -12.69 4.25
C ARG A 150 -18.23 -13.57 3.10
N ASN A 151 -19.13 -14.10 2.28
CA ASN A 151 -18.79 -14.88 1.09
C ASN A 151 -18.82 -14.07 -0.22
N LEU A 152 -18.90 -12.77 -0.15
CA LEU A 152 -18.86 -11.90 -1.34
C LEU A 152 -17.46 -11.30 -1.50
N LEU A 153 -17.00 -11.30 -2.73
CA LEU A 153 -15.78 -10.62 -3.17
C LEU A 153 -16.17 -9.52 -4.16
N PHE A 154 -15.68 -8.32 -3.92
CA PHE A 154 -15.87 -7.16 -4.77
C PHE A 154 -14.59 -6.91 -5.53
N VAL A 155 -14.68 -6.64 -6.83
CA VAL A 155 -13.52 -6.44 -7.71
C VAL A 155 -13.75 -5.19 -8.56
N SER A 156 -12.83 -4.24 -8.48
CA SER A 156 -12.83 -3.02 -9.29
C SER A 156 -12.52 -3.31 -10.76
N VAL A 157 -13.24 -2.66 -11.67
CA VAL A 157 -12.99 -2.71 -13.11
C VAL A 157 -13.01 -1.31 -13.70
N GLU A 158 -11.87 -0.83 -14.20
CA GLU A 158 -11.79 0.48 -14.86
C GLU A 158 -11.37 0.41 -16.33
N ALA A 159 -10.77 -0.72 -16.76
CA ALA A 159 -10.25 -0.86 -18.11
C ALA A 159 -11.31 -0.61 -19.18
N ASN A 160 -10.97 0.21 -20.18
CA ASN A 160 -11.84 0.40 -21.36
C ASN A 160 -12.03 -0.89 -22.16
N SER A 161 -11.14 -1.86 -22.01
CA SER A 161 -11.20 -3.20 -22.61
C SER A 161 -11.94 -4.22 -21.75
N GLY A 162 -12.33 -3.87 -20.49
CA GLY A 162 -13.03 -4.79 -19.59
C GLY A 162 -14.32 -5.32 -20.18
N ARG A 163 -14.63 -6.63 -19.93
CA ARG A 163 -15.80 -7.32 -20.49
C ARG A 163 -16.69 -7.87 -19.40
N LEU A 164 -18.00 -7.91 -19.66
CA LEU A 164 -18.99 -8.53 -18.77
C LEU A 164 -18.76 -10.04 -18.59
N ASP A 165 -18.30 -10.71 -19.63
CA ASP A 165 -18.09 -12.17 -19.68
C ASP A 165 -16.67 -12.61 -19.27
N CYS A 166 -15.84 -11.69 -18.76
CA CYS A 166 -14.42 -11.93 -18.44
C CYS A 166 -13.55 -12.37 -19.64
N GLY A 167 -14.00 -12.14 -20.88
CA GLY A 167 -13.25 -12.51 -22.07
C GLY A 167 -11.94 -11.72 -22.19
N THR A 168 -10.84 -12.42 -22.52
CA THR A 168 -9.48 -11.81 -22.64
C THR A 168 -9.28 -11.07 -23.95
N GLN A 169 -10.20 -11.19 -24.91
CA GLN A 169 -10.14 -10.46 -26.19
C GLN A 169 -10.42 -8.97 -26.05
N GLY A 170 -10.94 -8.54 -24.90
CA GLY A 170 -11.22 -7.14 -24.62
C GLY A 170 -12.40 -6.56 -25.41
N VAL A 171 -12.64 -5.25 -25.23
CA VAL A 171 -13.59 -4.42 -26.00
C VAL A 171 -12.82 -3.28 -26.64
N HIS A 172 -12.97 -3.13 -27.99
CA HIS A 172 -12.23 -2.14 -28.77
C HIS A 172 -13.12 -1.01 -29.32
N ASP A 173 -14.44 -1.24 -29.40
CA ASP A 173 -15.41 -0.23 -29.87
C ASP A 173 -15.51 0.93 -28.88
N SER A 174 -15.80 2.12 -29.38
CA SER A 174 -15.99 3.32 -28.52
C SER A 174 -17.25 3.23 -27.65
N VAL A 175 -18.26 2.49 -28.11
CA VAL A 175 -19.52 2.18 -27.40
C VAL A 175 -19.79 0.69 -27.55
N SER A 176 -19.99 -0.04 -26.45
CA SER A 176 -20.24 -1.46 -26.48
C SER A 176 -21.11 -1.92 -25.30
N ALA A 177 -22.10 -2.72 -25.59
CA ALA A 177 -22.93 -3.38 -24.58
C ALA A 177 -22.18 -4.46 -23.77
N ASP A 178 -21.06 -4.98 -24.31
CA ASP A 178 -20.24 -6.01 -23.65
C ASP A 178 -19.26 -5.41 -22.64
N ARG A 179 -19.08 -4.07 -22.63
CA ARG A 179 -18.08 -3.43 -21.76
C ARG A 179 -18.51 -3.46 -20.31
N MET A 180 -17.60 -3.93 -19.46
CA MET A 180 -17.69 -3.82 -18.01
C MET A 180 -16.77 -2.70 -17.50
N ARG A 181 -17.35 -1.74 -16.75
CA ARG A 181 -16.62 -0.75 -15.96
C ARG A 181 -17.43 -0.41 -14.72
N GLY A 182 -16.88 -0.65 -13.56
CA GLY A 182 -17.53 -0.49 -12.26
C GLY A 182 -17.07 -1.53 -11.25
N VAL A 183 -17.98 -2.15 -10.51
CA VAL A 183 -17.64 -3.17 -9.52
C VAL A 183 -18.29 -4.50 -9.89
N ARG A 184 -17.47 -5.54 -9.92
CA ARG A 184 -17.90 -6.92 -10.12
C ARG A 184 -18.06 -7.57 -8.74
N ILE A 185 -19.17 -8.27 -8.53
CA ILE A 185 -19.46 -8.98 -7.28
C ILE A 185 -19.39 -10.47 -7.57
N LEU A 186 -18.58 -11.18 -6.79
CA LEU A 186 -18.41 -12.63 -6.90
C LEU A 186 -18.85 -13.31 -5.60
N ASP A 187 -19.42 -14.50 -5.73
CA ASP A 187 -19.60 -15.44 -4.64
C ASP A 187 -18.35 -16.33 -4.55
N ILE A 188 -17.72 -16.32 -3.38
CA ILE A 188 -16.53 -17.11 -3.02
C ILE A 188 -16.82 -18.16 -1.95
N THR A 189 -18.09 -18.58 -1.80
CA THR A 189 -18.46 -19.71 -0.92
C THR A 189 -17.62 -20.95 -1.25
N ASP A 190 -17.40 -21.21 -2.54
CA ASP A 190 -16.37 -22.13 -3.03
C ASP A 190 -15.20 -21.30 -3.57
N VAL A 191 -14.15 -21.15 -2.75
CA VAL A 191 -12.97 -20.36 -3.12
C VAL A 191 -12.22 -20.91 -4.35
N ALA A 192 -12.35 -22.21 -4.64
CA ALA A 192 -11.73 -22.83 -5.80
C ALA A 192 -12.42 -22.42 -7.12
N HIS A 193 -13.70 -22.03 -7.05
CA HIS A 193 -14.52 -21.68 -8.20
C HIS A 193 -15.30 -20.37 -7.96
N PRO A 194 -14.64 -19.21 -7.88
CA PRO A 194 -15.30 -17.93 -7.73
C PRO A 194 -16.31 -17.68 -8.84
N ARG A 195 -17.52 -17.24 -8.49
CA ARG A 195 -18.63 -17.10 -9.43
C ARG A 195 -19.17 -15.68 -9.44
N VAL A 196 -19.21 -15.03 -10.61
CA VAL A 196 -19.81 -13.70 -10.75
C VAL A 196 -21.31 -13.78 -10.46
N VAL A 197 -21.78 -12.94 -9.54
CA VAL A 197 -23.20 -12.80 -9.16
C VAL A 197 -23.80 -11.49 -9.62
N ALA A 198 -22.99 -10.42 -9.74
CA ALA A 198 -23.42 -9.14 -10.28
C ALA A 198 -22.28 -8.39 -10.97
N ASN A 199 -22.66 -7.53 -11.93
CA ASN A 199 -21.80 -6.55 -12.56
C ASN A 199 -22.45 -5.17 -12.42
N VAL A 200 -21.99 -4.35 -11.47
CA VAL A 200 -22.54 -3.02 -11.24
C VAL A 200 -21.78 -2.03 -12.09
N GLN A 201 -22.42 -1.50 -13.12
CA GLN A 201 -21.86 -0.53 -14.05
C GLN A 201 -21.82 0.87 -13.41
N THR A 202 -20.71 1.57 -13.55
CA THR A 202 -20.53 2.96 -13.12
C THR A 202 -20.12 3.86 -14.29
N CYS A 203 -20.31 5.16 -14.13
CA CYS A 203 -20.02 6.10 -15.23
C CYS A 203 -18.51 6.27 -15.47
N ARG A 204 -17.67 6.04 -14.47
CA ARG A 204 -16.22 6.24 -14.56
C ARG A 204 -15.40 4.97 -14.30
N GLY A 205 -16.04 3.80 -14.20
CA GLY A 205 -15.38 2.60 -13.77
C GLY A 205 -14.97 2.67 -12.30
N SER A 206 -14.17 1.71 -11.86
CA SER A 206 -13.64 1.64 -10.51
C SER A 206 -12.15 1.32 -10.60
N HIS A 207 -11.30 2.27 -10.22
CA HIS A 207 -9.86 2.08 -10.06
C HIS A 207 -9.61 1.34 -8.75
N THR A 208 -10.05 1.96 -7.66
CA THR A 208 -10.20 1.38 -6.34
C THR A 208 -11.64 1.52 -5.89
N HIS A 209 -12.03 0.77 -4.87
CA HIS A 209 -13.32 0.92 -4.23
C HIS A 209 -13.19 0.73 -2.73
N THR A 210 -14.09 1.37 -1.98
CA THR A 210 -14.12 1.24 -0.53
C THR A 210 -15.38 0.51 -0.11
N LEU A 211 -15.24 -0.65 0.49
CA LEU A 211 -16.34 -1.29 1.21
C LEU A 211 -16.64 -0.46 2.46
N VAL A 212 -17.90 -0.13 2.68
CA VAL A 212 -18.36 0.62 3.83
C VAL A 212 -19.42 -0.19 4.57
N THR A 213 -19.04 -0.67 5.74
CA THR A 213 -19.94 -1.35 6.64
C THR A 213 -20.67 -0.33 7.54
N SER A 214 -21.83 -0.69 8.06
CA SER A 214 -22.54 0.12 9.06
C SER A 214 -22.82 -0.72 10.31
N PRO A 215 -22.40 -0.28 11.49
CA PRO A 215 -22.71 -1.00 12.73
C PRO A 215 -24.20 -1.17 13.00
N SER A 216 -25.04 -0.32 12.41
CA SER A 216 -26.50 -0.32 12.59
C SER A 216 -27.27 -1.01 11.46
N ASP A 217 -26.62 -1.33 10.34
CA ASP A 217 -27.23 -1.99 9.19
C ASP A 217 -26.48 -3.29 8.87
N THR A 218 -27.15 -4.41 9.09
CA THR A 218 -26.62 -5.74 8.79
C THR A 218 -27.25 -6.38 7.54
N ALA A 219 -28.16 -5.68 6.88
CA ALA A 219 -28.87 -6.14 5.68
C ALA A 219 -28.16 -5.68 4.42
N ASP A 220 -27.49 -4.52 4.46
CA ASP A 220 -26.81 -3.93 3.32
C ASP A 220 -25.35 -3.64 3.64
N VAL A 221 -24.51 -3.62 2.60
CA VAL A 221 -23.21 -2.94 2.62
C VAL A 221 -23.16 -1.94 1.47
N PHE A 222 -22.30 -0.95 1.62
CA PHE A 222 -22.13 0.10 0.62
C PHE A 222 -20.73 0.03 0.02
N ILE A 223 -20.61 0.48 -1.22
CA ILE A 223 -19.32 0.58 -1.90
C ILE A 223 -19.18 1.99 -2.45
N TYR A 224 -18.12 2.69 -2.06
CA TYR A 224 -17.76 3.98 -2.63
C TYR A 224 -16.83 3.75 -3.82
N VAL A 225 -17.21 4.27 -4.97
CA VAL A 225 -16.43 4.22 -6.19
C VAL A 225 -15.90 5.61 -6.48
N SER A 226 -14.58 5.75 -6.45
CA SER A 226 -13.89 7.05 -6.56
C SER A 226 -13.89 7.64 -7.97
N GLY A 227 -14.00 6.80 -8.99
CA GLY A 227 -14.19 7.21 -10.38
C GLY A 227 -13.00 7.94 -10.99
N SER A 228 -11.89 7.24 -11.24
CA SER A 228 -10.66 7.81 -11.80
C SER A 228 -10.63 7.86 -13.33
N ALA A 229 -11.28 6.94 -14.01
CA ALA A 229 -11.24 6.84 -15.47
C ALA A 229 -12.13 7.89 -16.18
N PRO A 230 -11.95 8.12 -17.48
CA PRO A 230 -12.80 9.04 -18.26
C PRO A 230 -14.29 8.64 -18.19
N VAL A 231 -15.17 9.64 -18.14
CA VAL A 231 -16.62 9.41 -18.11
C VAL A 231 -17.07 8.70 -19.40
N ARG A 232 -17.89 7.67 -19.24
CA ARG A 232 -18.48 6.90 -20.36
C ARG A 232 -19.45 7.76 -21.18
N SER A 233 -19.57 7.45 -22.46
CA SER A 233 -20.60 8.04 -23.29
C SER A 233 -22.02 7.73 -22.76
N PRO A 234 -22.94 8.70 -22.75
CA PRO A 234 -24.34 8.43 -22.41
C PRO A 234 -25.01 7.43 -23.38
N SER A 235 -24.43 7.23 -24.58
CA SER A 235 -24.87 6.19 -25.52
C SER A 235 -24.46 4.80 -25.09
N GLU A 236 -23.47 4.65 -24.23
CA GLU A 236 -23.04 3.36 -23.66
C GLU A 236 -23.71 3.09 -22.30
N LEU A 237 -23.77 4.12 -21.45
CA LEU A 237 -24.45 4.04 -20.15
C LEU A 237 -25.27 5.32 -19.96
N ALA A 238 -26.59 5.18 -20.00
CA ALA A 238 -27.51 6.31 -19.87
C ALA A 238 -27.31 7.04 -18.53
N GLY A 239 -27.39 8.36 -18.57
CA GLY A 239 -27.26 9.23 -17.41
C GLY A 239 -25.83 9.64 -17.07
N CYS A 240 -24.81 9.10 -17.73
CA CYS A 240 -23.43 9.56 -17.57
C CYS A 240 -23.18 10.88 -18.29
N SER A 241 -22.61 11.87 -17.60
CA SER A 241 -22.23 13.17 -18.14
C SER A 241 -20.82 13.55 -17.75
N GLY A 242 -19.96 13.75 -18.74
CA GLY A 242 -18.60 14.24 -18.57
C GLY A 242 -18.47 15.77 -18.77
N LEU A 243 -19.57 16.49 -18.91
CA LEU A 243 -19.57 17.94 -19.00
C LEU A 243 -19.08 18.54 -17.66
N ARG A 244 -18.62 19.79 -17.71
CA ARG A 244 -18.25 20.47 -16.46
C ARG A 244 -19.50 20.70 -15.58
N PRO A 245 -19.34 20.76 -14.24
CA PRO A 245 -20.47 20.97 -13.31
C PRO A 245 -21.23 22.28 -13.52
N ASP A 246 -20.57 23.31 -14.08
CA ASP A 246 -21.21 24.57 -14.46
C ASP A 246 -22.07 24.48 -15.75
N GLN A 247 -21.85 23.44 -16.55
CA GLN A 247 -22.61 23.12 -17.75
C GLN A 247 -23.72 22.09 -17.51
N ASP A 248 -23.45 21.15 -16.58
CA ASP A 248 -24.39 20.10 -16.20
C ASP A 248 -24.26 19.79 -14.69
N PRO A 249 -25.26 20.16 -13.87
CA PRO A 249 -25.25 19.87 -12.43
C PRO A 249 -25.30 18.36 -12.11
N LYS A 250 -25.58 17.51 -13.10
CA LYS A 250 -25.55 16.04 -12.99
C LYS A 250 -24.22 15.45 -13.48
N SER A 251 -23.22 16.27 -13.78
CA SER A 251 -21.89 15.81 -14.17
C SER A 251 -21.33 14.77 -13.20
N GLU A 252 -20.68 13.75 -13.74
CA GLU A 252 -19.94 12.75 -12.96
C GLU A 252 -18.59 13.25 -12.43
N GLN A 253 -18.17 14.43 -12.83
CA GLN A 253 -17.03 15.10 -12.23
C GLN A 253 -17.41 15.66 -10.85
N PHE A 254 -16.47 15.73 -9.91
CA PHE A 254 -16.68 16.17 -8.52
C PHE A 254 -17.53 15.25 -7.64
N ARG A 255 -17.82 14.03 -8.11
CA ARG A 255 -18.67 13.05 -7.43
C ARG A 255 -17.95 11.74 -7.22
N ILE A 256 -18.46 10.97 -6.25
CA ILE A 256 -18.27 9.52 -6.18
C ILE A 256 -19.61 8.84 -6.47
N GLU A 257 -19.57 7.58 -6.86
CA GLU A 257 -20.77 6.75 -7.02
C GLU A 257 -20.87 5.81 -5.80
N VAL A 258 -22.06 5.76 -5.16
CA VAL A 258 -22.32 4.90 -4.01
C VAL A 258 -23.18 3.73 -4.46
N ILE A 259 -22.65 2.52 -4.36
CA ILE A 259 -23.37 1.28 -4.66
C ILE A 259 -23.90 0.74 -3.33
N ARG A 260 -25.20 0.39 -3.30
CA ARG A 260 -25.83 -0.38 -2.24
C ARG A 260 -25.85 -1.84 -2.66
N VAL A 261 -25.44 -2.74 -1.78
CA VAL A 261 -25.43 -4.18 -1.99
C VAL A 261 -26.33 -4.85 -0.95
N PRO A 262 -27.56 -5.27 -1.30
CA PRO A 262 -28.41 -6.05 -0.40
C PRO A 262 -27.79 -7.43 -0.18
N LEU A 263 -27.45 -7.78 1.06
CA LEU A 263 -26.72 -9.02 1.36
C LEU A 263 -27.53 -10.29 1.12
N ALA A 264 -28.85 -10.21 1.21
CA ALA A 264 -29.75 -11.34 0.88
C ALA A 264 -29.90 -11.53 -0.65
N HIS A 265 -29.65 -10.49 -1.44
CA HIS A 265 -29.84 -10.43 -2.88
C HIS A 265 -28.74 -9.59 -3.54
N PRO A 266 -27.48 -10.04 -3.51
CA PRO A 266 -26.36 -9.27 -4.05
C PRO A 266 -26.47 -9.01 -5.56
N GLU A 267 -27.25 -9.80 -6.28
CA GLU A 267 -27.58 -9.58 -7.69
C GLU A 267 -28.42 -8.30 -7.94
N GLN A 268 -29.01 -7.72 -6.88
CA GLN A 268 -29.76 -6.46 -6.93
C GLN A 268 -28.90 -5.23 -6.58
N ALA A 269 -27.58 -5.42 -6.48
CA ALA A 269 -26.66 -4.31 -6.22
C ALA A 269 -26.75 -3.22 -7.30
N GLN A 270 -26.81 -1.96 -6.89
CA GLN A 270 -26.97 -0.83 -7.81
C GLN A 270 -26.42 0.48 -7.24
N VAL A 271 -26.07 1.41 -8.12
CA VAL A 271 -25.75 2.80 -7.72
C VAL A 271 -27.01 3.46 -7.17
N VAL A 272 -26.98 3.91 -5.94
CA VAL A 272 -28.13 4.54 -5.24
C VAL A 272 -27.98 6.06 -5.10
N THR A 273 -26.76 6.56 -4.94
CA THR A 273 -26.49 8.01 -4.82
C THR A 273 -25.19 8.38 -5.50
N LYS A 274 -25.01 9.66 -5.76
CA LYS A 274 -23.81 10.24 -6.37
C LYS A 274 -23.43 11.55 -5.66
N PRO A 275 -22.95 11.49 -4.40
CA PRO A 275 -22.63 12.68 -3.62
C PRO A 275 -21.49 13.48 -4.21
N ALA A 276 -21.68 14.81 -4.27
CA ALA A 276 -20.73 15.76 -4.87
C ALA A 276 -19.67 16.19 -3.84
N ILE A 277 -18.88 15.25 -3.33
CA ILE A 277 -17.92 15.49 -2.24
C ILE A 277 -16.78 16.43 -2.61
N LEU A 278 -16.51 16.62 -3.89
CA LEU A 278 -15.44 17.50 -4.40
C LEU A 278 -15.94 18.90 -4.80
N SER A 279 -17.25 19.16 -4.77
CA SER A 279 -17.83 20.44 -5.16
C SER A 279 -17.28 21.61 -4.35
N GLY A 280 -17.01 22.74 -5.02
CA GLY A 280 -16.56 23.97 -4.38
C GLY A 280 -15.07 23.97 -3.96
N LEU A 281 -14.30 22.93 -4.27
CA LEU A 281 -12.85 22.96 -4.10
C LEU A 281 -12.20 23.61 -5.31
N ALA A 282 -11.21 24.48 -5.09
CA ALA A 282 -10.39 25.08 -6.11
C ALA A 282 -9.36 24.08 -6.66
N HIS A 283 -8.67 24.44 -7.72
CA HIS A 283 -7.46 23.72 -8.13
C HIS A 283 -6.40 23.86 -7.04
N ALA A 284 -5.87 22.75 -6.56
CA ALA A 284 -4.78 22.76 -5.58
C ALA A 284 -3.43 22.98 -6.29
N GLU A 285 -2.56 23.74 -5.66
CA GLU A 285 -1.17 23.86 -6.10
C GLU A 285 -0.42 22.56 -5.78
N THR A 286 0.48 22.18 -6.69
CA THR A 286 1.38 21.04 -6.55
C THR A 286 2.82 21.47 -6.77
N HIS A 287 3.79 20.71 -6.27
CA HIS A 287 5.20 20.99 -6.55
C HIS A 287 5.57 20.68 -8.02
N PRO A 288 6.61 21.31 -8.58
CA PRO A 288 7.16 20.96 -9.88
C PRO A 288 7.89 19.61 -9.82
N GLU A 289 8.26 19.10 -11.00
CA GLU A 289 9.19 17.96 -11.10
C GLU A 289 10.60 18.34 -10.58
N ALA A 290 11.39 17.35 -10.18
CA ALA A 290 12.74 17.57 -9.72
C ALA A 290 13.61 18.23 -10.82
N PRO A 291 14.45 19.22 -10.50
CA PRO A 291 15.31 19.88 -11.50
C PRO A 291 16.18 18.90 -12.30
N GLU A 292 16.63 17.83 -11.67
CA GLU A 292 17.42 16.76 -12.29
C GLU A 292 16.62 16.01 -13.35
N ASP A 293 15.33 15.73 -13.09
CA ASP A 293 14.43 15.06 -14.02
C ASP A 293 14.09 15.99 -15.20
N ILE A 294 13.84 17.27 -14.93
CA ILE A 294 13.61 18.28 -15.98
C ILE A 294 14.82 18.35 -16.90
N ALA A 295 16.04 18.41 -16.35
CA ALA A 295 17.27 18.47 -17.13
C ALA A 295 17.55 17.16 -17.91
N ALA A 296 17.26 16.00 -17.33
CA ALA A 296 17.40 14.71 -17.98
C ALA A 296 16.41 14.56 -19.15
N ALA A 297 15.13 14.89 -18.91
CA ALA A 297 14.08 14.86 -19.92
C ALA A 297 14.41 15.79 -21.10
N ALA A 298 14.88 16.99 -20.82
CA ALA A 298 15.28 17.94 -21.86
C ALA A 298 16.41 17.38 -22.75
N ARG A 299 17.44 16.78 -22.20
CA ARG A 299 18.53 16.15 -22.96
C ARG A 299 18.03 15.03 -23.88
N VAL A 300 17.15 14.16 -23.37
CA VAL A 300 16.55 13.07 -24.15
C VAL A 300 15.68 13.64 -25.28
N ALA A 301 14.87 14.63 -24.96
CA ALA A 301 13.99 15.31 -25.91
C ALA A 301 14.77 16.02 -27.04
N ASP A 302 15.85 16.71 -26.72
CA ASP A 302 16.69 17.39 -27.71
C ASP A 302 17.35 16.39 -28.67
N SER A 303 17.88 15.28 -28.14
CA SER A 303 18.42 14.19 -28.97
C SER A 303 17.35 13.59 -29.88
N ALA A 304 16.12 13.43 -29.37
CA ALA A 304 14.99 12.88 -30.13
C ALA A 304 14.50 13.87 -31.20
N ARG A 305 14.39 15.17 -30.87
CA ARG A 305 14.05 16.24 -31.84
C ARG A 305 15.04 16.29 -33.01
N ALA A 306 16.34 16.17 -32.72
CA ALA A 306 17.38 16.13 -33.75
C ALA A 306 17.22 14.93 -34.72
N LYS A 307 16.58 13.85 -34.28
CA LYS A 307 16.24 12.66 -35.09
C LYS A 307 14.84 12.74 -35.71
N GLY A 308 14.15 13.87 -35.60
CA GLY A 308 12.81 14.08 -36.15
C GLY A 308 11.66 13.52 -35.32
N ALA A 309 11.88 13.07 -34.10
CA ALA A 309 10.83 12.57 -33.23
C ALA A 309 9.86 13.71 -32.79
N PHE A 310 8.64 13.31 -32.40
CA PHE A 310 7.68 14.20 -31.78
C PHE A 310 7.96 14.30 -30.29
N VAL A 311 8.00 15.50 -29.77
CA VAL A 311 8.21 15.77 -28.34
C VAL A 311 7.08 16.66 -27.83
N VAL A 312 6.58 16.35 -26.65
CA VAL A 312 5.54 17.07 -25.94
C VAL A 312 5.97 17.32 -24.49
N LYS A 313 5.36 18.30 -23.85
CA LYS A 313 5.53 18.52 -22.41
C LYS A 313 4.35 17.94 -21.66
N VAL A 314 4.61 17.01 -20.74
CA VAL A 314 3.63 16.35 -19.87
C VAL A 314 4.08 16.54 -18.42
N PHE A 315 3.24 17.07 -17.55
CA PHE A 315 3.55 17.37 -16.14
C PHE A 315 4.87 18.14 -15.94
N GLY A 316 5.17 19.07 -16.85
CA GLY A 316 6.40 19.86 -16.79
C GLY A 316 7.64 19.22 -17.41
N LEU A 317 7.62 17.93 -17.77
CA LEU A 317 8.71 17.20 -18.40
C LEU A 317 8.56 17.12 -19.92
N ASP A 318 9.65 17.33 -20.64
CA ASP A 318 9.71 17.04 -22.08
C ASP A 318 9.73 15.53 -22.31
N GLN A 319 8.78 15.00 -23.05
CA GLN A 319 8.64 13.57 -23.33
C GLN A 319 8.62 13.30 -24.84
N VAL A 320 9.27 12.21 -25.25
CA VAL A 320 9.20 11.73 -26.63
C VAL A 320 7.88 10.99 -26.82
N ALA A 321 7.02 11.52 -27.70
CA ALA A 321 5.77 10.86 -28.04
C ALA A 321 6.03 9.54 -28.77
N GLY A 322 5.51 8.44 -28.27
CA GLY A 322 5.75 7.11 -28.79
C GLY A 322 5.33 6.96 -30.27
N PRO A 323 6.06 6.19 -31.08
CA PRO A 323 5.81 6.05 -32.50
C PRO A 323 4.44 5.43 -32.82
N GLN A 324 3.93 4.56 -31.96
CA GLN A 324 2.59 3.97 -32.14
C GLN A 324 1.48 5.01 -31.92
N PHE A 325 1.66 5.91 -30.94
CA PHE A 325 0.71 7.00 -30.69
C PHE A 325 0.72 8.01 -31.83
N THR A 326 1.90 8.51 -32.21
CA THR A 326 2.05 9.48 -33.28
C THR A 326 1.67 8.90 -34.65
N GLY A 327 1.95 7.63 -34.90
CA GLY A 327 1.52 6.92 -36.10
C GLY A 327 -0.01 6.89 -36.24
N ARG A 328 -0.74 6.49 -35.18
CA ARG A 328 -2.22 6.53 -35.20
C ARG A 328 -2.77 7.94 -35.42
N MET A 329 -2.13 8.98 -34.87
CA MET A 329 -2.53 10.36 -35.10
C MET A 329 -2.34 10.77 -36.57
N LEU A 330 -1.20 10.45 -37.15
CA LEU A 330 -0.90 10.71 -38.57
C LEU A 330 -1.87 9.97 -39.49
N ASP A 331 -2.16 8.68 -39.22
CA ASP A 331 -3.16 7.92 -39.97
C ASP A 331 -4.56 8.55 -39.89
N SER A 332 -4.92 9.05 -38.72
CA SER A 332 -6.19 9.77 -38.54
C SER A 332 -6.23 11.08 -39.33
N MET A 333 -5.12 11.83 -39.42
CA MET A 333 -5.03 13.03 -40.23
C MET A 333 -5.15 12.72 -41.73
N VAL A 334 -4.51 11.65 -42.21
CA VAL A 334 -4.65 11.14 -43.57
C VAL A 334 -6.11 10.86 -43.91
N LYS A 335 -6.82 10.16 -43.03
CA LYS A 335 -8.25 9.86 -43.19
C LYS A 335 -9.12 11.10 -43.20
N LEU A 336 -8.88 12.04 -42.29
CA LEU A 336 -9.65 13.31 -42.19
C LEU A 336 -9.58 14.16 -43.44
N ARG A 337 -8.43 14.18 -44.15
CA ARG A 337 -8.30 14.88 -45.42
C ARG A 337 -8.79 14.08 -46.64
N GLY A 338 -9.45 12.91 -46.41
CA GLY A 338 -9.95 12.03 -47.47
C GLY A 338 -8.85 11.28 -48.24
N GLY A 339 -7.63 11.23 -47.69
CA GLY A 339 -6.48 10.55 -48.30
C GLY A 339 -6.40 9.04 -47.98
N THR A 340 -5.74 8.33 -48.88
CA THR A 340 -5.31 6.94 -48.68
C THR A 340 -3.82 6.85 -48.92
N GLY A 341 -3.05 6.27 -48.01
CA GLY A 341 -1.60 6.12 -48.16
C GLY A 341 -0.81 6.59 -46.94
N ALA A 342 0.51 6.69 -47.09
CA ALA A 342 1.40 7.10 -46.00
C ALA A 342 1.23 8.61 -45.67
N PRO A 343 1.45 8.99 -44.39
CA PRO A 343 1.50 10.35 -43.96
C PRO A 343 2.57 11.16 -44.72
N THR A 344 2.24 12.41 -45.05
CA THR A 344 3.14 13.35 -45.75
C THR A 344 3.94 14.19 -44.74
N ALA A 345 4.93 14.95 -45.25
CA ALA A 345 5.63 15.96 -44.44
C ALA A 345 4.69 17.06 -43.92
N ALA A 346 3.65 17.41 -44.69
CA ALA A 346 2.63 18.35 -44.23
C ALA A 346 1.78 17.82 -43.09
N ASP A 347 1.38 16.54 -43.14
CA ASP A 347 0.68 15.86 -42.03
C ASP A 347 1.54 15.86 -40.75
N SER A 348 2.85 15.60 -40.91
CA SER A 348 3.80 15.62 -39.79
C SER A 348 3.98 17.03 -39.20
N ALA A 349 4.02 18.08 -40.05
CA ALA A 349 4.08 19.45 -39.57
C ALA A 349 2.80 19.84 -38.81
N MET A 350 1.63 19.54 -39.37
CA MET A 350 0.34 19.77 -38.72
C MET A 350 0.23 19.02 -37.36
N LEU A 351 0.73 17.79 -37.27
CA LEU A 351 0.77 17.07 -36.00
C LEU A 351 1.68 17.77 -34.99
N ARG A 352 2.88 18.25 -35.39
CA ARG A 352 3.77 19.00 -34.49
C ARG A 352 3.08 20.23 -33.88
N ASP A 353 2.32 20.98 -34.68
CA ASP A 353 1.64 22.18 -34.23
C ASP A 353 0.44 21.86 -33.31
N SER A 354 -0.25 20.74 -33.53
CA SER A 354 -1.47 20.39 -32.80
C SER A 354 -1.23 19.46 -31.60
N LEU A 355 -0.06 18.80 -31.52
CA LEU A 355 0.18 17.75 -30.57
C LEU A 355 0.20 18.25 -29.11
N GLN A 356 0.93 19.36 -28.81
CA GLN A 356 0.96 19.93 -27.45
C GLN A 356 -0.42 20.39 -26.97
N PRO A 357 -1.20 21.19 -27.76
CA PRO A 357 -2.57 21.51 -27.36
C PRO A 357 -3.48 20.30 -27.13
N MET A 358 -3.25 19.18 -27.84
CA MET A 358 -4.01 17.95 -27.65
C MET A 358 -3.63 17.27 -26.33
N VAL A 359 -2.34 17.16 -26.07
CA VAL A 359 -1.79 16.60 -24.82
C VAL A 359 -2.23 17.44 -23.61
N ASP A 360 -2.18 18.77 -23.73
CA ASP A 360 -2.64 19.66 -22.65
C ASP A 360 -4.11 19.43 -22.32
N ARG A 361 -4.97 19.27 -23.33
CA ARG A 361 -6.39 18.92 -23.09
C ARG A 361 -6.58 17.55 -22.46
N MET A 362 -5.72 16.60 -22.81
CA MET A 362 -5.80 15.22 -22.32
C MET A 362 -5.41 15.12 -20.82
N PHE A 363 -4.34 15.81 -20.43
CA PHE A 363 -3.77 15.68 -19.09
C PHE A 363 -4.11 16.83 -18.14
N ASN A 364 -4.31 18.05 -18.64
CA ASN A 364 -4.59 19.21 -17.79
C ASN A 364 -6.08 19.57 -17.74
N GLY A 365 -6.92 18.86 -18.50
CA GLY A 365 -8.33 19.20 -18.67
C GLY A 365 -8.55 20.54 -19.36
N PRO A 366 -9.81 21.00 -19.52
CA PRO A 366 -10.10 22.30 -20.11
C PRO A 366 -9.72 23.44 -19.15
N THR A 367 -8.93 24.38 -19.60
CA THR A 367 -8.76 25.66 -18.90
C THR A 367 -10.06 26.47 -19.00
N LEU A 368 -10.58 26.91 -17.86
CA LEU A 368 -11.77 27.78 -17.82
C LEU A 368 -11.48 29.18 -18.35
N PRO A 369 -12.50 29.96 -18.77
CA PRO A 369 -12.32 31.36 -19.12
C PRO A 369 -11.55 32.10 -18.01
N GLY A 370 -10.58 32.94 -18.41
CA GLY A 370 -9.72 33.65 -17.48
C GLY A 370 -8.49 32.87 -16.98
N GLY A 371 -8.20 31.68 -17.55
CA GLY A 371 -7.02 30.88 -17.20
C GLY A 371 -7.18 30.05 -15.92
N VAL A 372 -8.38 29.99 -15.35
CA VAL A 372 -8.66 29.25 -14.14
C VAL A 372 -8.62 27.74 -14.42
N ARG A 373 -7.88 26.97 -13.60
CA ARG A 373 -7.91 25.51 -13.64
C ARG A 373 -9.11 24.99 -12.85
N PRO A 374 -9.80 23.93 -13.33
CA PRO A 374 -10.89 23.33 -12.57
C PRO A 374 -10.36 22.71 -11.26
N GLY A 375 -11.24 22.63 -10.26
CA GLY A 375 -10.97 21.89 -9.02
C GLY A 375 -10.84 20.39 -9.24
N PRO A 376 -10.67 19.60 -8.15
CA PRO A 376 -10.50 18.16 -8.24
C PRO A 376 -11.71 17.48 -8.86
N VAL A 377 -11.47 16.48 -9.70
CA VAL A 377 -12.52 15.78 -10.46
C VAL A 377 -12.65 14.31 -10.08
N GLN A 378 -11.76 13.81 -9.22
CA GLN A 378 -11.69 12.40 -8.81
C GLN A 378 -11.02 12.25 -7.45
N CYS A 379 -11.25 11.11 -6.80
CA CYS A 379 -10.43 10.59 -5.71
C CYS A 379 -9.63 9.39 -6.21
N HIS A 380 -8.56 9.06 -5.48
CA HIS A 380 -7.91 7.76 -5.58
C HIS A 380 -8.54 6.84 -4.53
N ASP A 381 -7.97 6.71 -3.33
CA ASP A 381 -8.57 5.89 -2.30
C ASP A 381 -9.43 6.71 -1.33
N ILE A 382 -10.44 6.04 -0.79
CA ILE A 382 -11.20 6.48 0.38
C ILE A 382 -11.07 5.38 1.43
N THR A 383 -10.63 5.74 2.64
CA THR A 383 -10.57 4.80 3.76
C THR A 383 -11.70 5.12 4.74
N ALA A 384 -12.67 4.24 4.82
CA ALA A 384 -13.76 4.33 5.78
C ALA A 384 -13.29 3.89 7.19
N TYR A 385 -13.76 4.57 8.23
CA TYR A 385 -13.60 4.15 9.63
C TYR A 385 -14.97 4.19 10.32
N PRO A 386 -15.84 3.19 10.09
CA PRO A 386 -17.22 3.19 10.56
C PRO A 386 -17.35 3.34 12.08
N ALA A 387 -16.38 2.82 12.86
CA ALA A 387 -16.38 2.91 14.31
C ALA A 387 -16.37 4.35 14.86
N ILE A 388 -15.94 5.32 14.05
CA ILE A 388 -15.96 6.76 14.41
C ILE A 388 -16.87 7.57 13.48
N GLY A 389 -17.52 6.92 12.49
CA GLY A 389 -18.43 7.55 11.53
C GLY A 389 -17.75 8.48 10.53
N LEU A 390 -16.45 8.29 10.27
CA LEU A 390 -15.66 9.13 9.37
C LEU A 390 -15.00 8.28 8.27
N ALA A 391 -14.65 8.95 7.16
CA ALA A 391 -13.74 8.41 6.18
C ALA A 391 -12.70 9.45 5.76
N GLY A 392 -11.49 9.01 5.42
CA GLY A 392 -10.42 9.79 4.83
C GLY A 392 -10.40 9.59 3.33
N GLY A 393 -10.50 10.65 2.53
CA GLY A 393 -10.42 10.57 1.08
C GLY A 393 -9.15 11.23 0.57
N ALA A 394 -8.37 10.49 -0.21
CA ALA A 394 -7.23 11.03 -0.95
C ALA A 394 -7.69 11.38 -2.37
N CYS A 395 -7.86 12.65 -2.65
CA CYS A 395 -8.49 13.14 -3.87
C CYS A 395 -7.54 14.10 -4.61
N ALA A 396 -7.72 14.29 -5.88
CA ALA A 396 -6.82 15.10 -6.70
C ALA A 396 -6.55 16.49 -6.08
N GLY A 397 -5.39 16.64 -5.45
CA GLY A 397 -4.92 17.84 -4.77
C GLY A 397 -5.40 18.03 -3.32
N TYR A 398 -6.16 17.09 -2.75
CA TYR A 398 -6.73 17.24 -1.42
C TYR A 398 -6.77 15.95 -0.61
N GLY A 399 -6.47 16.05 0.70
CA GLY A 399 -6.93 15.13 1.72
C GLY A 399 -8.30 15.58 2.26
N LEU A 400 -9.28 14.69 2.25
CA LEU A 400 -10.64 14.97 2.70
C LEU A 400 -10.98 14.19 3.96
N VAL A 401 -11.86 14.75 4.81
CA VAL A 401 -12.58 13.99 5.83
C VAL A 401 -14.06 14.01 5.49
N LEU A 402 -14.67 12.83 5.44
CA LEU A 402 -16.07 12.62 5.14
C LEU A 402 -16.81 12.13 6.39
N ASP A 403 -18.02 12.63 6.62
CA ASP A 403 -18.99 12.05 7.55
C ASP A 403 -19.73 10.92 6.80
N ILE A 404 -19.60 9.71 7.31
CA ILE A 404 -20.18 8.48 6.74
C ILE A 404 -21.22 7.82 7.66
N ARG A 405 -21.76 8.54 8.65
CA ARG A 405 -22.81 8.00 9.53
C ARG A 405 -24.07 7.62 8.77
N ASP A 406 -24.34 8.28 7.65
CA ASP A 406 -25.24 7.79 6.60
C ASP A 406 -24.34 7.30 5.43
N PRO A 407 -24.08 5.99 5.31
CA PRO A 407 -23.17 5.47 4.29
C PRO A 407 -23.70 5.65 2.86
N ALA A 408 -25.02 5.81 2.68
CA ALA A 408 -25.59 6.11 1.37
C ALA A 408 -25.34 7.57 0.92
N ASN A 409 -25.08 8.48 1.85
CA ASN A 409 -24.95 9.92 1.56
C ASN A 409 -23.74 10.54 2.31
N PRO A 410 -22.52 10.10 2.02
CA PRO A 410 -21.31 10.67 2.63
C PRO A 410 -21.20 12.18 2.33
N ARG A 411 -20.74 12.94 3.33
CA ARG A 411 -20.60 14.39 3.23
C ARG A 411 -19.21 14.83 3.61
N ARG A 412 -18.58 15.65 2.79
CA ARG A 412 -17.29 16.27 3.16
C ARG A 412 -17.47 17.21 4.35
N VAL A 413 -16.67 17.01 5.41
CA VAL A 413 -16.62 17.84 6.61
C VAL A 413 -15.32 18.60 6.77
N ALA A 414 -14.23 18.13 6.15
CA ALA A 414 -12.97 18.85 6.07
C ALA A 414 -12.26 18.58 4.74
N ALA A 415 -11.35 19.49 4.38
CA ALA A 415 -10.44 19.34 3.26
C ALA A 415 -9.12 20.07 3.58
N VAL A 416 -8.01 19.48 3.20
CA VAL A 416 -6.68 20.07 3.29
C VAL A 416 -5.95 19.88 1.96
N ALA A 417 -5.25 20.90 1.51
CA ALA A 417 -4.32 20.83 0.38
C ALA A 417 -2.88 21.00 0.90
N ASP A 418 -1.93 20.40 0.21
CA ASP A 418 -0.52 20.53 0.50
C ASP A 418 0.26 20.74 -0.81
N PRO A 419 0.97 21.84 -0.99
CA PRO A 419 1.72 22.10 -2.23
C PRO A 419 2.94 21.17 -2.39
N ASN A 420 3.34 20.40 -1.35
CA ASN A 420 4.35 19.37 -1.44
C ASN A 420 3.79 18.02 -1.89
N PHE A 421 2.47 17.89 -2.07
CA PHE A 421 1.83 16.70 -2.59
C PHE A 421 1.47 16.89 -4.07
N SER A 422 1.83 15.90 -4.87
CA SER A 422 1.55 15.85 -6.29
C SER A 422 0.36 14.95 -6.62
N TYR A 423 0.23 13.83 -5.90
CA TYR A 423 -0.82 12.84 -6.14
C TYR A 423 -1.30 12.20 -4.83
N TRP A 424 -2.31 12.77 -4.23
CA TRP A 424 -2.97 12.24 -3.04
C TRP A 424 -3.54 10.86 -3.35
N HIS A 425 -3.08 9.83 -2.63
CA HIS A 425 -3.32 8.44 -2.99
C HIS A 425 -4.19 7.69 -1.98
N SER A 426 -3.75 7.56 -0.73
CA SER A 426 -4.48 6.81 0.31
C SER A 426 -4.52 7.54 1.64
N ALA A 427 -5.33 7.03 2.58
CA ALA A 427 -5.45 7.56 3.93
C ALA A 427 -5.46 6.42 4.96
N THR A 428 -4.90 6.67 6.16
CA THR A 428 -4.96 5.74 7.29
C THR A 428 -5.19 6.52 8.59
N PHE A 429 -6.21 6.16 9.37
CA PHE A 429 -6.43 6.73 10.69
C PHE A 429 -5.58 6.04 11.76
N SER A 430 -5.19 6.77 12.82
CA SER A 430 -4.77 6.13 14.08
C SER A 430 -5.94 5.34 14.68
N ASN A 431 -5.63 4.34 15.52
CA ASN A 431 -6.69 3.50 16.11
C ASN A 431 -7.72 4.27 16.95
N ASP A 432 -7.34 5.40 17.54
CA ASP A 432 -8.25 6.27 18.28
C ASP A 432 -8.97 7.31 17.40
N GLY A 433 -8.66 7.38 16.10
CA GLY A 433 -9.25 8.31 15.13
C GLY A 433 -8.82 9.77 15.29
N ARG A 434 -7.82 10.06 16.12
CA ARG A 434 -7.34 11.43 16.39
C ARG A 434 -6.22 11.89 15.48
N LYS A 435 -5.73 11.01 14.66
CA LYS A 435 -4.69 11.29 13.66
C LYS A 435 -5.08 10.63 12.34
N ILE A 436 -4.63 11.22 11.26
CA ILE A 436 -4.75 10.67 9.92
C ILE A 436 -3.45 10.92 9.16
N LEU A 437 -3.04 9.92 8.42
CA LEU A 437 -1.92 9.94 7.49
C LEU A 437 -2.50 9.90 6.08
N PHE A 438 -1.95 10.74 5.18
CA PHE A 438 -2.21 10.66 3.74
C PHE A 438 -0.91 10.37 3.01
N THR A 439 -0.98 9.60 1.92
CA THR A 439 0.18 9.28 1.09
C THR A 439 0.19 10.12 -0.18
N ASP A 440 1.38 10.53 -0.64
CA ASP A 440 1.63 11.15 -1.94
C ASP A 440 2.29 10.14 -2.88
N GLU A 441 1.54 9.63 -3.83
CA GLU A 441 2.05 8.75 -4.87
C GLU A 441 2.60 9.54 -6.06
N TRP A 442 3.51 10.48 -5.81
CA TRP A 442 4.11 11.31 -6.83
C TRP A 442 4.66 10.50 -8.02
N GLY A 443 4.07 10.69 -9.18
CA GLY A 443 4.43 9.97 -10.40
C GLY A 443 3.65 8.66 -10.62
N GLY A 444 2.62 8.36 -9.81
CA GLY A 444 1.70 7.25 -10.02
C GLY A 444 2.38 5.88 -9.91
N GLY A 445 3.28 5.70 -8.95
CA GLY A 445 3.93 4.42 -8.68
C GLY A 445 4.96 3.93 -9.71
N LEU A 446 5.15 4.66 -10.81
CA LEU A 446 5.99 4.21 -11.93
C LEU A 446 7.31 4.97 -12.05
N GLN A 447 7.59 5.88 -11.11
CA GLN A 447 8.73 6.78 -11.18
C GLN A 447 9.68 6.54 -10.00
N PRO A 448 11.00 6.82 -10.17
CA PRO A 448 11.96 6.74 -9.09
C PRO A 448 11.87 8.05 -8.26
N ARG A 449 11.19 7.99 -7.11
CA ARG A 449 10.95 9.17 -6.26
C ARG A 449 11.58 9.08 -4.87
N CYS A 450 12.50 8.11 -4.65
CA CYS A 450 13.23 7.95 -3.41
C CYS A 450 14.75 8.09 -3.60
N ARG A 451 15.21 8.87 -4.57
CA ARG A 451 16.64 9.08 -4.82
C ARG A 451 17.23 10.07 -3.81
N SER A 452 18.52 10.08 -3.67
CA SER A 452 19.22 10.92 -2.67
C SER A 452 19.00 12.43 -2.82
N PHE A 453 18.61 12.91 -4.01
CA PHE A 453 18.31 14.30 -4.30
C PHE A 453 16.81 14.64 -4.26
N ASP A 454 15.92 13.63 -4.20
CA ASP A 454 14.49 13.84 -4.07
C ASP A 454 14.17 14.43 -2.69
N ARG A 455 13.35 15.46 -2.65
CA ARG A 455 12.98 16.13 -1.41
C ARG A 455 12.20 15.16 -0.50
N LYS A 456 12.40 15.31 0.81
CA LYS A 456 11.75 14.43 1.79
C LYS A 456 10.24 14.62 1.86
N GLU A 457 9.76 15.81 1.50
CA GLU A 457 8.35 16.17 1.53
C GLU A 457 7.57 15.67 0.31
N TRP A 458 8.28 15.25 -0.78
CA TRP A 458 7.68 14.84 -2.04
C TRP A 458 7.63 13.31 -2.16
N GLY A 459 6.48 12.76 -2.54
CA GLY A 459 6.27 11.32 -2.58
C GLY A 459 6.39 10.68 -1.20
N ALA A 460 5.83 11.32 -0.20
CA ALA A 460 5.93 10.99 1.22
C ALA A 460 4.54 10.83 1.86
N ASP A 461 4.50 10.44 3.12
CA ASP A 461 3.31 10.52 3.95
C ASP A 461 3.23 11.88 4.61
N ALA A 462 2.07 12.53 4.62
CA ALA A 462 1.78 13.70 5.43
C ALA A 462 0.92 13.29 6.64
N LEU A 463 1.37 13.63 7.82
CA LEU A 463 0.74 13.27 9.09
C LEU A 463 -0.01 14.47 9.68
N PHE A 464 -1.26 14.23 10.05
CA PHE A 464 -2.12 15.24 10.63
C PHE A 464 -2.71 14.76 11.96
N THR A 465 -2.90 15.68 12.90
CA THR A 465 -3.87 15.47 13.99
C THR A 465 -5.26 15.87 13.52
N LEU A 466 -6.25 15.13 13.99
CA LEU A 466 -7.67 15.37 13.71
C LEU A 466 -8.40 15.64 15.03
N ALA A 467 -8.92 16.86 15.17
CA ALA A 467 -9.75 17.25 16.30
C ALA A 467 -11.09 17.76 15.78
N ASP A 468 -12.17 17.06 16.11
CA ASP A 468 -13.50 17.24 15.50
C ASP A 468 -13.41 17.11 13.97
N THR A 469 -13.39 18.22 13.24
CA THR A 469 -13.26 18.27 11.79
C THR A 469 -12.02 19.09 11.36
N THR A 470 -11.12 19.41 12.29
CA THR A 470 -9.93 20.23 12.02
C THR A 470 -8.71 19.34 11.83
N LEU A 471 -8.10 19.41 10.65
CA LEU A 471 -6.83 18.78 10.31
C LEU A 471 -5.70 19.76 10.61
N THR A 472 -4.73 19.34 11.42
CA THR A 472 -3.52 20.13 11.71
C THR A 472 -2.30 19.33 11.30
N PHE A 473 -1.56 19.82 10.33
CA PHE A 473 -0.32 19.22 9.84
C PHE A 473 0.71 19.10 10.96
N GLN A 474 1.43 17.97 11.00
CA GLN A 474 2.47 17.68 11.98
C GLN A 474 3.84 17.51 11.34
N SER A 475 3.98 16.59 10.40
CA SER A 475 5.25 16.30 9.73
C SER A 475 5.03 15.45 8.48
N TYR A 476 6.16 15.17 7.79
CA TYR A 476 6.22 14.16 6.73
C TYR A 476 7.03 12.94 7.18
N TYR A 477 6.62 11.77 6.68
CA TYR A 477 7.44 10.58 6.73
C TYR A 477 7.79 10.11 5.31
N LYS A 478 9.06 9.80 5.07
CA LYS A 478 9.56 9.16 3.86
C LYS A 478 10.58 8.11 4.25
N MET A 479 10.54 6.93 3.61
CA MET A 479 11.52 5.88 3.88
C MET A 479 12.95 6.44 3.74
N PRO A 480 13.87 6.12 4.69
CA PRO A 480 15.14 6.83 4.77
C PRO A 480 16.16 6.45 3.69
N ALA A 481 16.10 5.22 3.16
CA ALA A 481 17.12 4.72 2.24
C ALA A 481 16.96 5.29 0.84
N PRO A 482 17.99 5.97 0.27
CA PRO A 482 17.93 6.39 -1.12
C PRO A 482 18.01 5.20 -2.06
N GLN A 483 17.09 5.18 -3.03
CA GLN A 483 17.00 4.19 -4.10
C GLN A 483 17.66 4.68 -5.38
N THR A 484 17.85 3.77 -6.36
CA THR A 484 18.43 4.13 -7.66
C THR A 484 17.39 4.72 -8.62
N ALA A 485 17.83 5.19 -9.79
CA ALA A 485 16.94 5.65 -10.86
C ALA A 485 16.20 4.51 -11.58
N ASN A 486 16.55 3.24 -11.30
CA ASN A 486 15.93 2.06 -11.89
C ASN A 486 14.90 1.40 -10.94
N GLU A 487 14.58 2.06 -9.85
CA GLU A 487 13.61 1.59 -8.85
C GLU A 487 12.44 2.57 -8.77
N ASN A 488 11.24 2.15 -9.19
CA ASN A 488 10.03 2.91 -8.85
C ASN A 488 9.85 2.87 -7.33
N CYS A 489 9.74 4.02 -6.72
CA CYS A 489 9.65 4.14 -5.27
C CYS A 489 8.94 5.43 -4.89
N VAL A 490 7.88 5.29 -4.08
CA VAL A 490 7.07 6.38 -3.54
C VAL A 490 6.17 5.82 -2.43
N ALA A 491 5.61 6.63 -1.55
CA ALA A 491 4.64 6.21 -0.53
C ALA A 491 3.42 5.56 -1.17
N HIS A 492 3.02 4.38 -0.67
CA HIS A 492 1.85 3.66 -1.17
C HIS A 492 1.03 3.05 -0.03
N ASN A 493 0.36 1.91 -0.24
CA ASN A 493 -0.60 1.34 0.69
C ASN A 493 0.04 0.62 1.88
N GLY A 494 -0.59 0.76 3.04
CA GLY A 494 -0.19 0.10 4.26
C GLY A 494 -1.31 -0.01 5.29
N SER A 495 -1.03 -0.68 6.40
CA SER A 495 -1.99 -0.81 7.51
C SER A 495 -1.33 -0.68 8.87
N LEU A 496 -2.16 -0.43 9.89
CA LEU A 496 -1.69 -0.44 11.28
C LEU A 496 -1.26 -1.84 11.70
N VAL A 497 -0.11 -1.91 12.38
CA VAL A 497 0.29 -3.07 13.19
C VAL A 497 -0.31 -2.90 14.58
N PRO A 498 -1.10 -3.84 15.11
CA PRO A 498 -1.89 -3.65 16.33
C PRO A 498 -1.05 -3.76 17.62
N VAL A 499 -0.07 -2.87 17.78
CA VAL A 499 0.72 -2.77 19.01
C VAL A 499 -0.03 -1.92 20.02
N PRO A 500 -0.34 -2.43 21.23
CA PRO A 500 -1.16 -1.68 22.17
C PRO A 500 -0.50 -0.35 22.56
N GLY A 501 -1.27 0.73 22.47
CA GLY A 501 -0.82 2.09 22.83
C GLY A 501 0.19 2.74 21.89
N ARG A 502 0.38 2.18 20.70
CA ARG A 502 1.24 2.77 19.65
C ARG A 502 0.54 2.74 18.30
N ASP A 503 0.81 3.74 17.48
CA ASP A 503 0.41 3.77 16.08
C ASP A 503 1.65 3.40 15.24
N ILE A 504 1.67 2.15 14.80
CA ILE A 504 2.73 1.61 13.96
C ILE A 504 2.14 1.26 12.61
N MET A 505 2.76 1.75 11.54
CA MET A 505 2.38 1.50 10.16
C MET A 505 3.34 0.50 9.53
N ALA A 506 2.82 -0.52 8.84
CA ALA A 506 3.55 -1.27 7.84
C ALA A 506 3.09 -0.77 6.48
N GLN A 507 4.03 -0.39 5.60
CA GLN A 507 3.71 0.30 4.34
C GLN A 507 4.61 -0.16 3.20
N GLY A 508 3.99 -0.35 2.01
CA GLY A 508 4.69 -0.60 0.76
C GLY A 508 5.24 0.69 0.15
N TRP A 509 6.43 0.60 -0.45
CA TRP A 509 7.14 1.68 -1.14
C TRP A 509 7.57 1.24 -2.54
N TYR A 510 6.80 0.38 -3.19
CA TYR A 510 7.18 -0.24 -4.46
C TYR A 510 8.55 -0.92 -4.38
N GLN A 511 9.50 -0.64 -5.29
CA GLN A 511 10.86 -1.19 -5.22
C GLN A 511 11.71 -0.61 -4.08
N GLY A 512 11.24 0.37 -3.32
CA GLY A 512 11.79 0.74 -2.02
C GLY A 512 11.43 -0.24 -0.90
N GLY A 513 10.67 -1.29 -1.22
CA GLY A 513 10.33 -2.38 -0.32
C GLY A 513 9.24 -2.05 0.69
N ILE A 514 9.40 -2.53 1.91
CA ILE A 514 8.47 -2.35 3.03
C ILE A 514 9.16 -1.59 4.14
N SER A 515 8.54 -0.50 4.58
CA SER A 515 8.95 0.25 5.77
C SER A 515 7.92 0.05 6.87
N VAL A 516 8.39 -0.23 8.09
CA VAL A 516 7.56 -0.25 9.31
C VAL A 516 7.99 0.91 10.19
N PHE A 517 7.08 1.82 10.46
CA PHE A 517 7.41 3.02 11.22
C PHE A 517 6.41 3.34 12.32
N ASP A 518 6.92 3.91 13.39
CA ASP A 518 6.15 4.40 14.55
C ASP A 518 5.82 5.87 14.33
N TRP A 519 4.53 6.21 14.31
CA TRP A 519 3.99 7.56 14.21
C TRP A 519 3.06 7.90 15.38
N THR A 520 3.27 7.23 16.51
CA THR A 520 2.57 7.52 17.79
C THR A 520 2.71 9.01 18.14
N ASP A 521 3.92 9.56 17.97
CA ASP A 521 4.15 11.01 17.90
C ASP A 521 4.19 11.43 16.41
N PRO A 522 3.12 12.02 15.88
CA PRO A 522 3.05 12.37 14.47
C PRO A 522 3.99 13.51 14.07
N ALA A 523 4.60 14.22 15.02
CA ALA A 523 5.63 15.23 14.75
C ALA A 523 7.03 14.62 14.52
N HIS A 524 7.25 13.39 15.01
CA HIS A 524 8.55 12.70 14.95
C HIS A 524 8.40 11.23 14.57
N PRO A 525 7.86 10.91 13.38
CA PRO A 525 7.73 9.53 12.91
C PRO A 525 9.11 8.90 12.75
N ARG A 526 9.22 7.59 13.03
CA ARG A 526 10.51 6.88 13.02
C ARG A 526 10.39 5.49 12.46
N GLU A 527 11.24 5.12 11.48
CA GLU A 527 11.39 3.74 11.02
C GLU A 527 11.90 2.83 12.14
N ILE A 528 11.28 1.66 12.29
CA ILE A 528 11.61 0.66 13.31
C ILE A 528 11.93 -0.71 12.73
N ALA A 529 11.55 -0.97 11.47
CA ALA A 529 11.89 -2.17 10.74
C ALA A 529 11.76 -1.91 9.23
N PHE A 530 12.47 -2.70 8.41
CA PHE A 530 12.31 -2.69 6.96
C PHE A 530 12.67 -4.02 6.32
N PHE A 531 12.14 -4.22 5.12
CA PHE A 531 12.57 -5.25 4.17
C PHE A 531 12.61 -4.64 2.77
N ASP A 532 13.66 -4.91 2.02
CA ASP A 532 13.85 -4.38 0.68
C ASP A 532 14.58 -5.38 -0.23
N ARG A 533 14.36 -5.26 -1.53
CA ARG A 533 15.05 -6.00 -2.58
C ARG A 533 15.61 -5.03 -3.59
N GLY A 534 16.76 -5.40 -4.19
CA GLY A 534 17.32 -4.64 -5.30
C GLY A 534 16.38 -4.58 -6.52
N PRO A 535 16.67 -3.64 -7.44
CA PRO A 535 15.80 -3.38 -8.60
C PRO A 535 15.55 -4.63 -9.44
N MET A 536 14.43 -4.65 -10.14
CA MET A 536 14.10 -5.72 -11.10
C MET A 536 15.18 -5.84 -12.19
N ASP A 537 15.64 -4.70 -12.71
CA ASP A 537 16.63 -4.59 -13.77
C ASP A 537 17.67 -3.52 -13.41
N SER A 538 18.95 -3.79 -13.67
CA SER A 538 20.05 -2.87 -13.37
C SER A 538 20.22 -1.74 -14.39
N THR A 539 19.51 -1.81 -15.52
CA THR A 539 19.73 -0.92 -16.68
C THR A 539 18.51 -0.09 -17.05
N LYS A 540 17.32 -0.52 -16.64
CA LYS A 540 16.05 0.14 -16.95
C LYS A 540 15.11 0.15 -15.73
N LEU A 541 14.23 1.12 -15.70
CA LEU A 541 13.14 1.20 -14.74
C LEU A 541 12.04 0.24 -15.18
N GLU A 542 11.70 -0.71 -14.31
CA GLU A 542 10.57 -1.64 -14.46
C GLU A 542 9.59 -1.43 -13.29
N GLY A 543 8.29 -1.62 -13.54
CA GLY A 543 7.29 -1.59 -12.48
C GLY A 543 7.35 -2.86 -11.63
N ALA A 544 7.75 -2.72 -10.36
CA ALA A 544 7.86 -3.84 -9.43
C ALA A 544 7.79 -3.35 -7.96
N GLY A 545 8.02 -4.28 -7.04
CA GLY A 545 8.11 -4.01 -5.61
C GLY A 545 6.77 -4.13 -4.88
N SER A 546 6.76 -3.72 -3.63
CA SER A 546 5.62 -3.86 -2.73
C SER A 546 4.51 -2.87 -3.07
N TRP A 547 3.40 -3.38 -3.66
CA TRP A 547 2.16 -2.61 -3.86
C TRP A 547 1.53 -2.22 -2.52
N SER A 548 1.45 -3.17 -1.59
CA SER A 548 0.85 -2.99 -0.28
C SER A 548 1.53 -3.89 0.75
N ALA A 549 1.49 -3.47 2.03
CA ALA A 549 2.00 -4.24 3.15
C ALA A 549 1.01 -4.15 4.32
N TYR A 550 0.32 -5.26 4.61
CA TYR A 550 -0.78 -5.29 5.56
C TYR A 550 -0.55 -6.29 6.69
N TRP A 551 -0.83 -5.86 7.92
CA TRP A 551 -0.84 -6.78 9.05
C TRP A 551 -2.11 -7.62 9.03
N TYR A 552 -1.93 -8.93 8.99
CA TYR A 552 -3.02 -9.87 9.12
C TYR A 552 -2.66 -11.03 10.05
N ASN A 553 -3.37 -11.14 11.16
CA ASN A 553 -3.32 -12.27 12.11
C ASN A 553 -1.91 -12.74 12.48
N GLY A 554 -0.98 -11.81 12.72
CA GLY A 554 0.37 -12.11 13.21
C GLY A 554 1.50 -11.94 12.21
N HIS A 555 1.18 -11.67 10.94
CA HIS A 555 2.13 -11.51 9.85
C HIS A 555 1.92 -10.18 9.11
N ILE A 556 2.96 -9.68 8.46
CA ILE A 556 2.83 -8.66 7.40
C ILE A 556 2.75 -9.42 6.09
N VAL A 557 1.69 -9.21 5.34
CA VAL A 557 1.47 -9.79 4.01
C VAL A 557 1.57 -8.68 2.99
N SER A 558 2.39 -8.88 1.97
CA SER A 558 2.63 -7.89 0.92
C SER A 558 2.31 -8.45 -0.45
N SER A 559 1.59 -7.65 -1.24
CA SER A 559 1.45 -7.88 -2.67
C SER A 559 2.67 -7.30 -3.38
N GLU A 560 3.51 -8.16 -3.90
CA GLU A 560 4.64 -7.75 -4.73
C GLU A 560 4.25 -7.82 -6.20
N ILE A 561 4.39 -6.70 -6.89
CA ILE A 561 3.87 -6.45 -8.24
C ILE A 561 4.27 -7.55 -9.23
N ALA A 562 5.55 -7.92 -9.25
CA ALA A 562 6.11 -8.83 -10.25
C ALA A 562 6.60 -10.18 -9.68
N ARG A 563 6.77 -10.27 -8.34
CA ARG A 563 7.33 -11.44 -7.67
C ARG A 563 6.29 -12.28 -6.93
N GLY A 564 5.07 -11.75 -6.71
CA GLY A 564 3.93 -12.50 -6.18
C GLY A 564 3.49 -12.09 -4.77
N LEU A 565 3.39 -13.04 -3.85
CA LEU A 565 2.93 -12.81 -2.48
C LEU A 565 4.09 -13.00 -1.50
N ASP A 566 4.40 -11.97 -0.71
CA ASP A 566 5.38 -12.03 0.36
C ASP A 566 4.70 -12.11 1.72
N ILE A 567 5.24 -12.95 2.62
CA ILE A 567 4.85 -13.01 4.03
C ILE A 567 6.07 -12.74 4.89
N LEU A 568 5.92 -11.84 5.86
CA LEU A 568 7.01 -11.38 6.71
C LEU A 568 6.62 -11.38 8.18
N ASP A 569 7.62 -11.58 9.05
CA ASP A 569 7.49 -11.56 10.50
C ASP A 569 8.30 -10.42 11.12
N LEU A 570 7.65 -9.65 12.00
CA LEU A 570 8.36 -8.71 12.87
C LEU A 570 9.30 -9.46 13.82
N GLN A 571 10.50 -8.93 14.00
CA GLN A 571 11.50 -9.45 14.91
C GLN A 571 11.65 -8.53 16.14
N PRO A 572 11.83 -9.09 17.35
CA PRO A 572 12.03 -8.28 18.54
C PRO A 572 13.30 -7.46 18.47
N SER A 573 13.22 -6.23 18.95
CA SER A 573 14.32 -5.28 18.93
C SER A 573 14.26 -4.31 20.14
N ALA A 574 15.20 -3.42 20.24
CA ALA A 574 15.14 -2.34 21.21
C ALA A 574 13.98 -1.34 20.94
N LEU A 575 13.44 -1.32 19.70
CA LEU A 575 12.37 -0.43 19.28
C LEU A 575 10.98 -1.08 19.38
N LEU A 576 10.92 -2.41 19.34
CA LEU A 576 9.69 -3.20 19.41
C LEU A 576 10.00 -4.49 20.17
N SER A 577 9.45 -4.64 21.39
CA SER A 577 9.75 -5.80 22.25
C SER A 577 8.98 -7.04 21.80
N GLN A 578 9.43 -8.22 22.26
CA GLN A 578 8.69 -9.47 22.04
C GLN A 578 7.27 -9.40 22.62
N ASN A 579 7.08 -8.78 23.83
CA ASN A 579 5.73 -8.62 24.39
C ASN A 579 4.83 -7.72 23.53
N GLU A 580 5.37 -6.70 22.86
CA GLU A 580 4.61 -5.87 21.94
C GLU A 580 4.17 -6.66 20.69
N ILE A 581 5.07 -7.48 20.14
CA ILE A 581 4.77 -8.37 19.00
C ILE A 581 3.72 -9.43 19.39
N ASP A 582 3.90 -10.05 20.55
CA ASP A 582 2.97 -11.08 21.03
C ASP A 582 1.59 -10.49 21.36
N ALA A 583 1.54 -9.26 21.89
CA ALA A 583 0.29 -8.53 22.09
C ALA A 583 -0.40 -8.19 20.76
N ALA A 584 0.36 -7.81 19.74
CA ALA A 584 -0.17 -7.57 18.41
C ALA A 584 -0.77 -8.85 17.80
N ARG A 585 -0.17 -10.00 18.03
CA ARG A 585 -0.65 -11.32 17.58
C ARG A 585 -1.95 -11.78 18.25
N LEU A 586 -2.35 -11.19 19.38
CA LEU A 586 -3.64 -11.48 20.02
C LEU A 586 -4.82 -10.85 19.28
N VAL A 587 -4.57 -9.82 18.46
CA VAL A 587 -5.62 -9.22 17.64
C VAL A 587 -5.84 -10.11 16.44
N HIS A 588 -7.02 -10.73 16.41
CA HIS A 588 -7.43 -11.63 15.35
C HIS A 588 -8.69 -11.10 14.68
N VAL A 589 -8.70 -11.11 13.37
CA VAL A 589 -9.84 -10.68 12.55
C VAL A 589 -10.15 -11.75 11.51
N ASP A 590 -11.45 -12.02 11.31
CA ASP A 590 -11.89 -13.00 10.31
C ASP A 590 -11.80 -12.45 8.89
N GLN A 591 -12.05 -11.16 8.72
CA GLN A 591 -11.97 -10.46 7.43
C GLN A 591 -11.29 -9.11 7.63
N LEU A 592 -10.46 -8.73 6.66
CA LEU A 592 -9.78 -7.43 6.63
C LEU A 592 -9.82 -6.87 5.21
N ASN A 593 -10.37 -5.67 5.09
CA ASN A 593 -10.19 -4.76 3.96
C ASN A 593 -9.56 -3.49 4.52
N VAL A 594 -8.44 -3.07 3.99
CA VAL A 594 -7.68 -1.98 4.62
C VAL A 594 -8.41 -0.65 4.49
N GLN A 595 -9.14 -0.45 3.38
CA GLN A 595 -9.98 0.73 3.17
C GLN A 595 -11.31 0.71 3.96
N ASP A 596 -11.68 -0.39 4.63
CA ASP A 596 -12.73 -0.45 5.66
C ASP A 596 -12.06 -0.67 7.01
N GLN A 597 -11.45 0.38 7.55
CA GLN A 597 -10.60 0.31 8.74
C GLN A 597 -11.42 -0.08 9.97
N GLN A 598 -10.99 -1.15 10.63
CA GLN A 598 -11.62 -1.67 11.85
C GLN A 598 -10.94 -1.08 13.09
N ARG A 599 -11.73 -0.90 14.16
CA ARG A 599 -11.15 -0.54 15.46
C ARG A 599 -10.40 -1.73 16.03
N ILE A 600 -9.12 -1.54 16.33
CA ILE A 600 -8.28 -2.54 16.98
C ILE A 600 -8.63 -2.60 18.47
N VAL A 601 -8.95 -3.80 18.95
CA VAL A 601 -9.26 -4.06 20.36
C VAL A 601 -8.43 -5.28 20.81
N TRP A 602 -7.70 -5.14 21.90
CA TRP A 602 -6.93 -6.23 22.48
C TRP A 602 -7.74 -6.96 23.52
N PRO A 603 -7.69 -8.32 23.56
CA PRO A 603 -8.23 -9.05 24.69
C PRO A 603 -7.39 -8.78 25.94
N ALA A 604 -8.04 -8.76 27.12
CA ALA A 604 -7.33 -8.64 28.39
C ALA A 604 -6.32 -9.78 28.56
N ALA A 605 -5.01 -9.45 28.53
CA ALA A 605 -3.94 -10.44 28.57
C ALA A 605 -2.69 -9.90 29.28
N PHE A 606 -2.01 -10.75 30.04
CA PHE A 606 -0.77 -10.36 30.74
C PHE A 606 0.32 -9.86 29.79
N VAL A 607 0.35 -10.37 28.57
CA VAL A 607 1.31 -9.91 27.55
C VAL A 607 1.05 -8.46 27.12
N VAL A 608 -0.22 -8.02 27.08
CA VAL A 608 -0.58 -6.60 26.80
C VAL A 608 -0.07 -5.71 27.95
N ALA A 609 -0.30 -6.09 29.21
CA ALA A 609 0.25 -5.36 30.35
C ALA A 609 1.80 -5.33 30.33
N ARG A 610 2.45 -6.42 29.93
CA ARG A 610 3.92 -6.47 29.76
C ARG A 610 4.40 -5.56 28.63
N ALA A 611 3.66 -5.48 27.52
CA ALA A 611 3.98 -4.57 26.42
C ALA A 611 4.00 -3.11 26.90
N TYR A 612 3.00 -2.67 27.67
CA TYR A 612 3.01 -1.35 28.29
C TYR A 612 4.19 -1.14 29.24
N CYS A 613 4.59 -2.17 30.03
CA CYS A 613 5.76 -2.10 30.86
C CYS A 613 7.05 -1.92 30.05
N ASP A 614 7.19 -2.59 28.89
CA ASP A 614 8.35 -2.47 28.01
C ASP A 614 8.43 -1.07 27.39
N GLN A 615 7.29 -0.51 27.03
CA GLN A 615 7.19 0.87 26.50
C GLN A 615 7.56 1.91 27.57
N LEU A 616 7.06 1.75 28.79
CA LEU A 616 7.40 2.60 29.93
C LEU A 616 8.90 2.51 30.30
N GLU A 617 9.51 1.33 30.15
CA GLU A 617 10.96 1.16 30.35
C GLU A 617 11.76 1.87 29.27
N ARG A 618 11.40 1.66 27.99
CA ARG A 618 12.05 2.27 26.82
C ARG A 618 11.99 3.79 26.87
N GLY A 619 10.83 4.34 27.22
CA GLY A 619 10.60 5.79 27.31
C GLY A 619 10.98 6.44 28.65
N ASN A 620 11.51 5.68 29.61
CA ASN A 620 11.68 6.14 31.00
C ASN A 620 10.40 6.75 31.59
N GLY A 621 9.24 6.24 31.17
CA GLY A 621 7.91 6.78 31.50
C GLY A 621 7.48 6.56 32.96
N LEU A 622 8.08 5.57 33.64
CA LEU A 622 7.89 5.26 35.07
C LEU A 622 9.24 4.94 35.70
N ALA A 623 9.41 5.32 36.98
CA ALA A 623 10.65 5.08 37.70
C ALA A 623 11.03 3.58 37.67
N ALA A 624 12.29 3.25 37.36
CA ALA A 624 12.75 1.89 37.12
C ALA A 624 12.51 0.93 38.31
N ALA A 625 12.64 1.42 39.55
CA ALA A 625 12.34 0.62 40.74
C ALA A 625 10.84 0.28 40.83
N ARG A 626 9.98 1.22 40.51
CA ARG A 626 8.53 1.03 40.48
C ARG A 626 8.12 0.07 39.37
N LEU A 627 8.71 0.22 38.19
CA LEU A 627 8.44 -0.66 37.06
C LEU A 627 8.83 -2.13 37.34
N ARG A 628 9.97 -2.35 38.01
CA ARG A 628 10.34 -3.71 38.49
C ARG A 628 9.31 -4.29 39.45
N ALA A 629 8.79 -3.47 40.38
CA ALA A 629 7.74 -3.90 41.31
C ALA A 629 6.44 -4.25 40.57
N VAL A 630 6.03 -3.47 39.57
CA VAL A 630 4.89 -3.75 38.69
C VAL A 630 5.06 -5.08 37.96
N ARG A 631 6.21 -5.32 37.32
CA ARG A 631 6.51 -6.59 36.63
C ARG A 631 6.45 -7.79 37.58
N SER A 632 6.97 -7.64 38.80
CA SER A 632 6.93 -8.69 39.84
C SER A 632 5.48 -8.98 40.28
N ALA A 633 4.68 -7.93 40.47
CA ALA A 633 3.27 -8.06 40.83
C ALA A 633 2.45 -8.76 39.72
N LEU A 634 2.64 -8.37 38.45
CA LEU A 634 2.01 -9.04 37.29
C LEU A 634 2.39 -10.52 37.25
N ALA A 635 3.68 -10.86 37.34
CA ALA A 635 4.16 -12.24 37.32
C ALA A 635 3.63 -13.05 38.53
N SER A 636 3.42 -12.43 39.69
CA SER A 636 2.79 -13.07 40.83
C SER A 636 1.31 -13.34 40.62
N ALA A 637 0.57 -12.33 40.07
CA ALA A 637 -0.85 -12.47 39.81
C ALA A 637 -1.15 -13.50 38.70
N GLU A 638 -0.28 -13.59 37.69
CA GLU A 638 -0.42 -14.56 36.61
C GLU A 638 -0.40 -16.03 37.11
N ARG A 639 0.37 -16.33 38.18
CA ARG A 639 0.41 -17.63 38.82
C ARG A 639 -0.75 -17.91 39.79
N GLN A 640 -1.60 -16.93 40.06
CA GLN A 640 -2.76 -17.04 40.92
C GLN A 640 -4.02 -17.32 40.10
N SER A 641 -5.11 -17.74 40.80
CA SER A 641 -6.42 -17.92 40.17
C SER A 641 -7.54 -17.39 41.07
N GLY A 642 -8.73 -17.24 40.51
CA GLY A 642 -9.93 -16.81 41.18
C GLY A 642 -9.75 -15.50 41.96
N ARG A 643 -10.41 -15.42 43.15
CA ARG A 643 -10.45 -14.19 43.96
C ARG A 643 -9.06 -13.64 44.31
N ARG A 644 -8.09 -14.52 44.57
CA ARG A 644 -6.72 -14.09 44.93
C ARG A 644 -6.06 -13.33 43.77
N ARG A 645 -6.20 -13.80 42.54
CA ARG A 645 -5.73 -13.10 41.33
C ARG A 645 -6.44 -11.75 41.21
N GLN A 646 -7.75 -11.75 41.29
CA GLN A 646 -8.57 -10.54 41.21
C GLN A 646 -8.15 -9.47 42.21
N ASP A 647 -8.03 -9.84 43.51
CA ASP A 647 -7.62 -8.91 44.57
C ASP A 647 -6.21 -8.36 44.34
N SER A 648 -5.27 -9.20 43.83
CA SER A 648 -3.91 -8.76 43.54
C SER A 648 -3.86 -7.77 42.40
N LEU A 649 -4.58 -8.03 41.30
CA LEU A 649 -4.66 -7.13 40.14
C LEU A 649 -5.41 -5.83 40.47
N THR A 650 -6.51 -5.91 41.22
CA THR A 650 -7.25 -4.70 41.65
C THR A 650 -6.38 -3.77 42.49
N ARG A 651 -5.60 -4.31 43.43
CA ARG A 651 -4.63 -3.50 44.22
C ARG A 651 -3.55 -2.89 43.32
N LEU A 652 -3.02 -3.67 42.37
CA LEU A 652 -2.02 -3.17 41.44
C LEU A 652 -2.58 -2.04 40.56
N ALA A 653 -3.79 -2.19 40.02
CA ALA A 653 -4.44 -1.14 39.23
C ALA A 653 -4.62 0.16 40.02
N THR A 654 -5.11 0.07 41.27
CA THR A 654 -5.26 1.24 42.16
C THR A 654 -3.91 1.92 42.44
N GLN A 655 -2.83 1.15 42.61
CA GLN A 655 -1.51 1.73 42.79
C GLN A 655 -1.02 2.43 41.53
N LEU A 656 -1.26 1.85 40.33
CA LEU A 656 -0.89 2.46 39.05
C LEU A 656 -1.66 3.78 38.80
N ASP A 657 -2.92 3.88 39.24
CA ASP A 657 -3.65 5.15 39.17
C ASP A 657 -2.96 6.25 40.01
N GLY A 658 -2.48 5.88 41.19
CA GLY A 658 -1.70 6.79 42.03
C GLY A 658 -0.36 7.17 41.39
N ASP A 659 0.34 6.19 40.77
CA ASP A 659 1.61 6.42 40.07
C ASP A 659 1.46 7.35 38.87
N ALA A 660 0.31 7.31 38.19
CA ALA A 660 0.08 8.06 36.95
C ALA A 660 0.27 9.57 37.09
N SER A 661 -0.08 10.14 38.26
CA SER A 661 0.04 11.58 38.49
C SER A 661 1.49 12.11 38.52
N SER A 662 2.44 11.26 38.89
CA SER A 662 3.87 11.57 38.99
C SER A 662 4.75 10.94 37.90
N ALA A 663 4.13 10.12 37.03
CA ALA A 663 4.84 9.45 35.95
C ALA A 663 5.22 10.43 34.83
N ALA A 664 6.37 10.21 34.19
CA ALA A 664 6.78 10.96 33.01
C ALA A 664 5.87 10.68 31.80
N ASP A 665 5.38 9.42 31.65
CA ASP A 665 4.35 9.05 30.68
C ASP A 665 3.04 8.68 31.40
N GLN A 666 2.31 9.71 31.80
CA GLN A 666 1.03 9.55 32.52
C GLN A 666 -0.01 8.78 31.70
N ALA A 667 -0.07 9.02 30.38
CA ALA A 667 -1.04 8.39 29.50
C ALA A 667 -0.82 6.88 29.44
N ARG A 668 0.41 6.43 29.29
CA ARG A 668 0.78 5.02 29.21
C ARG A 668 0.60 4.30 30.55
N VAL A 669 0.89 4.94 31.67
CA VAL A 669 0.59 4.37 32.99
C VAL A 669 -0.91 4.18 33.19
N LYS A 670 -1.74 5.11 32.72
CA LYS A 670 -3.22 4.95 32.72
C LYS A 670 -3.71 3.78 31.87
N LEU A 671 -3.10 3.59 30.67
CA LEU A 671 -3.40 2.44 29.81
C LEU A 671 -3.02 1.13 30.52
N LEU A 672 -1.86 1.07 31.14
CA LEU A 672 -1.45 -0.09 31.94
C LEU A 672 -2.40 -0.34 33.12
N ALA A 673 -2.82 0.69 33.84
CA ALA A 673 -3.77 0.57 34.95
C ALA A 673 -5.13 0.06 34.46
N TRP A 674 -5.58 0.53 33.31
CA TRP A 674 -6.82 0.06 32.67
C TRP A 674 -6.71 -1.42 32.30
N GLU A 675 -5.65 -1.83 31.61
CA GLU A 675 -5.40 -3.23 31.23
C GLU A 675 -5.36 -4.17 32.45
N VAL A 676 -4.73 -3.73 33.54
CA VAL A 676 -4.67 -4.51 34.80
C VAL A 676 -6.06 -4.65 35.44
N ARG A 677 -6.96 -3.66 35.26
CA ARG A 677 -8.38 -3.80 35.69
C ARG A 677 -9.14 -4.78 34.83
N GLU A 678 -8.96 -4.72 33.52
CA GLU A 678 -9.59 -5.68 32.60
C GLU A 678 -9.15 -7.12 32.96
N LEU A 679 -7.86 -7.33 33.23
CA LEU A 679 -7.34 -8.61 33.73
C LEU A 679 -7.97 -9.04 35.05
N ALA A 680 -8.28 -8.10 35.97
CA ALA A 680 -8.94 -8.41 37.23
C ALA A 680 -10.42 -8.79 37.05
N GLY A 681 -11.07 -8.23 36.01
CA GLY A 681 -12.48 -8.53 35.67
C GLY A 681 -12.64 -9.79 34.81
N ALA A 682 -11.59 -10.23 34.14
CA ALA A 682 -11.64 -11.42 33.29
C ALA A 682 -11.81 -12.69 34.14
N THR A 683 -12.91 -13.37 33.97
CA THR A 683 -13.18 -14.68 34.56
C THR A 683 -12.45 -15.77 33.77
N HIS A 684 -11.35 -16.25 34.30
CA HIS A 684 -10.62 -17.44 33.79
C HIS A 684 -10.57 -18.53 34.86
#